data_22ea3deb1a73ee6ac5b858461faba7ca
#
_entry.id   22ea3deb1a73ee6ac5b858461faba7ca
#
_cell.length_a   1.000
_cell.length_b   1.000
_cell.length_c   1.000
_cell.angle_alpha   90.00
_cell.angle_beta   90.00
_cell.angle_gamma   90.00
#
_symmetry.space_group_name_H-M   'P 1'
#
loop_
_entity.id
_entity.type
_entity.pdbx_description
1 polymer ?
#
loop_
_entity_poly.entity_id
_entity_poly.type
_entity_poly.pdbx_seq_one_letter_code
_entity_poly.pdbx_strand_id
1 'polypeptide(L)'
;MEIFVTSKDEQLIAVDSVKAIYKSFENGHACYIDGVCKDGFNGENSIVFTPDFLKGPVDYVAIINHSPFWCMPFFGRDLNNLPNLTQQLLAYDGEKWHCVIPVCDNVFKSVISGSKNGNSFDIIMSLNTSGITECSMQLAYVYETGAEPHALVRSCAEKAAKMRKMPIKVRDERTYPEMFEYLGWCSWDSMHIHICHDGLLEKAKEFSDKKVPVKFAILDDMWANVPSFTKLSKDVSFDDMVHCMHRGKLDCFEGAPERFPNGMKAAIDDMKALGIENVGVWFPTTGYWKGFLPEGKDAKALADVLGTTSNFVWMHAVDSDDETMIIVKPDAVSTEKFFDEMCRRVKEWNGDFVKIDNQGFHKCFKDMVAIGESSKNVQNAIDKAVNKYFGGSMINCMGMASECMFNRPDTAVSRCSDDFCPESRDWFAKNILQCSYNSLLQGQFYFNDWDMWWTDDEQAFKNSICRAISGGPIYVSDKIGRTRAEILKPLSLSNGRILRPDLCASPSPDCLTSNPTVSGKIFKIQNVADKAGIMAVFNVDRENHSVSGTISPKDIPALEKSGTYAYYEYFTKSCGVLSYNESIDVTLENNDKVALYTFVPLNNDFAVMGRTDLFIGVKAAADIKTADGKCNFTLKEGGHIAVVVASNKKVSYVKANGKSVDFVQNGILLEADTDISATEIEIG
;
A
#
# COMPACT_ATOMS: atom_id res chain seq x y z
N MET A 1 -15.91 -9.40 -32.46
CA MET A 1 -16.26 -8.81 -31.16
C MET A 1 -17.17 -7.63 -31.45
N GLU A 2 -18.33 -7.66 -30.87
CA GLU A 2 -19.35 -6.61 -30.98
C GLU A 2 -19.12 -5.58 -29.87
N ILE A 3 -19.24 -4.30 -30.19
CA ILE A 3 -19.07 -3.20 -29.25
C ILE A 3 -20.42 -2.53 -29.07
N PHE A 4 -20.82 -2.38 -27.83
CA PHE A 4 -22.06 -1.71 -27.43
C PHE A 4 -21.73 -0.36 -26.80
N VAL A 5 -22.55 0.65 -27.07
CA VAL A 5 -22.50 1.94 -26.39
C VAL A 5 -23.83 2.21 -25.69
N THR A 6 -23.78 2.92 -24.58
CA THR A 6 -24.99 3.35 -23.87
C THR A 6 -25.60 4.56 -24.58
N SER A 7 -26.85 4.42 -25.04
CA SER A 7 -27.63 5.49 -25.63
C SER A 7 -28.08 6.52 -24.60
N LYS A 8 -28.67 7.65 -25.06
CA LYS A 8 -29.27 8.67 -24.17
C LYS A 8 -30.43 8.13 -23.33
N ASP A 9 -31.08 7.05 -23.80
CA ASP A 9 -32.19 6.39 -23.11
C ASP A 9 -31.70 5.22 -22.22
N GLU A 10 -30.39 5.20 -21.89
CA GLU A 10 -29.68 4.20 -21.06
C GLU A 10 -29.76 2.75 -21.61
N GLN A 11 -29.98 2.58 -22.90
CA GLN A 11 -29.96 1.28 -23.57
C GLN A 11 -28.62 1.00 -24.20
N LEU A 12 -28.13 -0.24 -24.11
CA LEU A 12 -26.95 -0.70 -24.84
C LEU A 12 -27.32 -0.99 -26.30
N ILE A 13 -26.71 -0.25 -27.22
CA ILE A 13 -26.88 -0.42 -28.67
C ILE A 13 -25.55 -0.82 -29.33
N ALA A 14 -25.59 -1.76 -30.24
CA ALA A 14 -24.43 -2.14 -31.07
C ALA A 14 -24.11 -1.03 -32.05
N VAL A 15 -22.82 -0.73 -32.21
CA VAL A 15 -22.34 0.31 -33.11
C VAL A 15 -21.13 -0.15 -33.95
N ASP A 16 -21.19 0.12 -35.25
CA ASP A 16 -20.10 -0.19 -36.19
C ASP A 16 -19.04 0.93 -36.29
N SER A 17 -19.36 2.10 -35.77
CA SER A 17 -18.50 3.30 -35.84
C SER A 17 -17.40 3.31 -34.79
N VAL A 18 -17.43 2.40 -33.81
CA VAL A 18 -16.44 2.22 -32.75
C VAL A 18 -15.77 0.86 -32.91
N LYS A 19 -14.45 0.81 -32.90
CA LYS A 19 -13.66 -0.41 -33.16
C LYS A 19 -12.62 -0.67 -32.09
N ALA A 20 -12.36 -1.95 -31.81
CA ALA A 20 -11.19 -2.37 -31.04
C ALA A 20 -9.99 -2.53 -31.96
N ILE A 21 -8.88 -1.95 -31.55
CA ILE A 21 -7.58 -2.01 -32.24
C ILE A 21 -6.60 -2.71 -31.32
N TYR A 22 -6.03 -3.82 -31.79
CA TYR A 22 -5.09 -4.64 -31.02
C TYR A 22 -3.65 -4.32 -31.39
N LYS A 23 -2.80 -4.08 -30.40
CA LYS A 23 -1.34 -4.10 -30.54
C LYS A 23 -0.81 -5.35 -29.88
N SER A 24 -0.43 -6.33 -30.71
CA SER A 24 0.09 -7.62 -30.25
C SER A 24 1.56 -7.52 -29.82
N PHE A 25 1.95 -8.38 -28.88
CA PHE A 25 3.31 -8.68 -28.45
C PHE A 25 3.42 -10.19 -28.19
N GLU A 26 4.60 -10.69 -27.83
CA GLU A 26 4.90 -12.11 -27.82
C GLU A 26 3.87 -12.98 -27.09
N ASN A 27 3.44 -12.58 -25.89
CA ASN A 27 2.56 -13.38 -25.02
C ASN A 27 1.21 -12.70 -24.73
N GLY A 28 0.78 -11.75 -25.55
CA GLY A 28 -0.45 -11.03 -25.30
C GLY A 28 -0.72 -9.85 -26.23
N HIS A 29 -1.55 -8.93 -25.78
CA HIS A 29 -1.89 -7.73 -26.54
C HIS A 29 -2.41 -6.59 -25.64
N ALA A 30 -2.32 -5.38 -26.16
CA ALA A 30 -3.04 -4.22 -25.67
C ALA A 30 -4.24 -3.93 -26.58
N CYS A 31 -5.39 -3.65 -25.98
CA CYS A 31 -6.62 -3.30 -26.69
C CYS A 31 -6.90 -1.81 -26.55
N TYR A 32 -7.03 -1.15 -27.69
CA TYR A 32 -7.45 0.25 -27.80
C TYR A 32 -8.84 0.33 -28.39
N ILE A 33 -9.62 1.27 -27.93
CA ILE A 33 -10.91 1.61 -28.55
C ILE A 33 -10.77 2.92 -29.29
N ASP A 34 -11.28 2.93 -30.53
CA ASP A 34 -11.21 4.06 -31.45
C ASP A 34 -12.51 4.22 -32.24
N GLY A 35 -13.02 5.43 -32.36
CA GLY A 35 -14.21 5.71 -33.16
C GLY A 35 -15.02 6.90 -32.71
N VAL A 36 -16.16 7.07 -33.34
CA VAL A 36 -17.08 8.19 -33.12
C VAL A 36 -18.49 7.67 -32.85
N CYS A 37 -19.12 8.22 -31.82
CA CYS A 37 -20.54 8.02 -31.54
C CYS A 37 -21.28 9.35 -31.72
N LYS A 38 -22.15 9.44 -32.72
CA LYS A 38 -22.84 10.72 -33.07
C LYS A 38 -23.72 11.24 -31.93
N ASP A 39 -24.33 10.32 -31.18
CA ASP A 39 -25.20 10.67 -30.05
C ASP A 39 -24.43 10.88 -28.75
N GLY A 40 -23.09 10.76 -28.81
CA GLY A 40 -22.19 10.84 -27.68
C GLY A 40 -22.09 9.55 -26.88
N PHE A 41 -20.98 9.39 -26.19
CA PHE A 41 -20.77 8.38 -25.16
C PHE A 41 -21.35 8.92 -23.84
N ASN A 42 -22.07 8.08 -23.10
CA ASN A 42 -22.81 8.54 -21.93
C ASN A 42 -22.59 7.64 -20.71
N GLY A 43 -22.39 8.27 -19.56
CA GLY A 43 -22.51 7.66 -18.24
C GLY A 43 -21.42 6.66 -17.84
N GLU A 44 -21.78 5.78 -16.91
CA GLU A 44 -20.85 4.82 -16.29
C GLU A 44 -20.56 3.60 -17.18
N ASN A 45 -21.47 3.21 -18.06
CA ASN A 45 -21.32 2.07 -18.98
C ASN A 45 -21.22 2.56 -20.42
N SER A 46 -20.36 3.54 -20.66
CA SER A 46 -20.31 4.24 -21.95
C SER A 46 -19.99 3.33 -23.13
N ILE A 47 -19.10 2.36 -22.94
CA ILE A 47 -18.72 1.35 -23.93
C ILE A 47 -18.61 -0.01 -23.23
N VAL A 48 -19.22 -1.06 -23.79
CA VAL A 48 -19.19 -2.42 -23.25
C VAL A 48 -18.84 -3.41 -24.36
N PHE A 49 -17.94 -4.34 -24.10
CA PHE A 49 -17.63 -5.44 -25.02
C PHE A 49 -17.04 -6.65 -24.29
N THR A 50 -17.25 -7.85 -24.86
CA THR A 50 -16.76 -9.13 -24.33
C THR A 50 -15.50 -9.56 -25.10
N PRO A 51 -14.31 -9.60 -24.49
CA PRO A 51 -13.11 -10.16 -25.10
C PRO A 51 -13.25 -11.67 -25.35
N ASP A 52 -12.46 -12.22 -26.30
CA ASP A 52 -12.55 -13.61 -26.74
C ASP A 52 -11.28 -14.44 -26.44
N PHE A 53 -10.45 -14.02 -25.49
CA PHE A 53 -9.16 -14.67 -25.22
C PHE A 53 -9.14 -15.54 -23.96
N LEU A 54 -10.12 -15.41 -23.06
CA LEU A 54 -10.22 -16.21 -21.83
C LEU A 54 -11.70 -16.55 -21.57
N LYS A 55 -11.99 -17.85 -21.52
CA LYS A 55 -13.33 -18.40 -21.29
C LYS A 55 -13.24 -19.69 -20.49
N GLY A 56 -14.33 -20.08 -19.88
CA GLY A 56 -14.44 -21.33 -19.14
C GLY A 56 -14.04 -21.20 -17.67
N PRO A 57 -14.10 -22.31 -16.93
CA PRO A 57 -13.72 -22.30 -15.52
C PRO A 57 -12.20 -22.11 -15.38
N VAL A 58 -11.80 -21.14 -14.55
CA VAL A 58 -10.41 -20.84 -14.23
C VAL A 58 -10.31 -20.46 -12.74
N ASP A 59 -9.28 -20.91 -12.07
CA ASP A 59 -9.04 -20.45 -10.70
C ASP A 59 -8.49 -19.03 -10.73
N TYR A 60 -9.11 -18.07 -10.05
CA TYR A 60 -8.67 -16.68 -10.12
C TYR A 60 -8.68 -15.92 -8.80
N VAL A 61 -7.84 -14.90 -8.75
CA VAL A 61 -7.96 -13.75 -7.86
C VAL A 61 -8.20 -12.49 -8.69
N ALA A 62 -9.20 -11.71 -8.29
CA ALA A 62 -9.50 -10.41 -8.86
C ALA A 62 -9.26 -9.32 -7.81
N ILE A 63 -8.68 -8.20 -8.18
CA ILE A 63 -8.61 -7.01 -7.34
C ILE A 63 -9.78 -6.12 -7.69
N ILE A 64 -10.71 -5.97 -6.76
CA ILE A 64 -11.95 -5.25 -6.96
C ILE A 64 -11.96 -3.93 -6.22
N ASN A 65 -12.52 -2.91 -6.83
CA ASN A 65 -12.75 -1.62 -6.21
C ASN A 65 -14.10 -1.67 -5.47
N HIS A 66 -14.10 -2.13 -4.21
CA HIS A 66 -15.32 -2.36 -3.42
C HIS A 66 -15.94 -1.07 -2.90
N SER A 67 -15.22 0.02 -2.96
CA SER A 67 -15.69 1.39 -2.73
C SER A 67 -14.93 2.34 -3.68
N PRO A 68 -15.33 3.60 -3.84
CA PRO A 68 -14.59 4.56 -4.66
C PRO A 68 -13.12 4.74 -4.25
N PHE A 69 -12.76 4.35 -3.04
CA PHE A 69 -11.48 4.64 -2.39
C PHE A 69 -10.60 3.41 -2.24
N TRP A 70 -11.19 2.24 -2.06
CA TRP A 70 -10.53 1.05 -1.55
C TRP A 70 -10.69 -0.17 -2.45
N CYS A 71 -9.70 -1.03 -2.42
CA CYS A 71 -9.69 -2.30 -3.14
C CYS A 71 -9.56 -3.49 -2.18
N MET A 72 -10.05 -4.65 -2.64
CA MET A 72 -9.91 -5.91 -1.91
C MET A 72 -9.79 -7.08 -2.89
N PRO A 73 -9.22 -8.22 -2.47
CA PRO A 73 -9.21 -9.42 -3.29
C PRO A 73 -10.59 -10.08 -3.33
N PHE A 74 -10.90 -10.68 -4.47
CA PHE A 74 -12.06 -11.57 -4.68
C PHE A 74 -11.57 -12.85 -5.36
N PHE A 75 -12.02 -13.99 -4.86
CA PHE A 75 -11.59 -15.31 -5.34
C PHE A 75 -12.75 -16.04 -6.01
N GLY A 76 -12.49 -16.75 -7.10
CA GLY A 76 -13.52 -17.49 -7.80
C GLY A 76 -13.00 -18.45 -8.85
N ARG A 77 -13.94 -19.13 -9.52
CA ARG A 77 -13.71 -20.08 -10.60
C ARG A 77 -14.57 -19.81 -11.83
N ASP A 78 -15.66 -19.09 -11.68
CA ASP A 78 -16.59 -18.74 -12.73
C ASP A 78 -16.46 -17.25 -13.07
N LEU A 79 -16.02 -16.96 -14.29
CA LEU A 79 -15.81 -15.59 -14.77
C LEU A 79 -17.10 -14.74 -14.79
N ASN A 80 -18.28 -15.36 -14.88
CA ASN A 80 -19.56 -14.65 -14.79
C ASN A 80 -19.77 -14.00 -13.41
N ASN A 81 -19.12 -14.55 -12.37
CA ASN A 81 -19.23 -14.06 -11.00
C ASN A 81 -18.21 -12.99 -10.67
N LEU A 82 -17.42 -12.52 -11.65
CA LEU A 82 -16.51 -11.39 -11.42
C LEU A 82 -17.30 -10.16 -11.02
N PRO A 83 -16.98 -9.55 -9.85
CA PRO A 83 -17.66 -8.34 -9.43
C PRO A 83 -17.44 -7.18 -10.42
N ASN A 84 -18.39 -6.26 -10.46
CA ASN A 84 -18.19 -4.98 -11.12
C ASN A 84 -17.00 -4.24 -10.51
N LEU A 85 -16.39 -3.33 -11.28
CA LEU A 85 -15.23 -2.53 -10.85
C LEU A 85 -13.99 -3.36 -10.52
N THR A 86 -13.83 -4.53 -11.13
CA THR A 86 -12.59 -5.31 -11.08
C THR A 86 -11.48 -4.57 -11.83
N GLN A 87 -10.37 -4.29 -11.15
CA GLN A 87 -9.21 -3.53 -11.66
C GLN A 87 -8.01 -4.41 -12.07
N GLN A 88 -8.04 -5.68 -11.71
CA GLN A 88 -7.08 -6.69 -12.15
C GLN A 88 -7.75 -8.05 -12.08
N LEU A 89 -7.49 -8.88 -13.08
CA LEU A 89 -7.79 -10.30 -13.06
C LEU A 89 -6.49 -11.07 -13.25
N LEU A 90 -6.17 -11.96 -12.32
CA LEU A 90 -5.10 -12.95 -12.42
C LEU A 90 -5.71 -14.33 -12.30
N ALA A 91 -5.68 -15.10 -13.39
CA ALA A 91 -6.37 -16.39 -13.52
C ALA A 91 -5.43 -17.49 -13.95
N TYR A 92 -5.69 -18.72 -13.49
CA TYR A 92 -4.96 -19.94 -13.87
C TYR A 92 -5.90 -20.93 -14.52
N ASP A 93 -5.61 -21.36 -15.75
CA ASP A 93 -6.46 -22.26 -16.54
C ASP A 93 -6.10 -23.76 -16.39
N GLY A 94 -5.12 -24.07 -15.53
CA GLY A 94 -4.55 -25.41 -15.36
C GLY A 94 -3.23 -25.63 -16.09
N GLU A 95 -2.88 -24.76 -17.04
CA GLU A 95 -1.63 -24.82 -17.81
C GLU A 95 -0.78 -23.57 -17.64
N LYS A 96 -1.39 -22.40 -17.71
CA LYS A 96 -0.71 -21.10 -17.65
C LYS A 96 -1.53 -20.06 -16.89
N TRP A 97 -0.86 -19.00 -16.51
CA TRP A 97 -1.47 -17.82 -15.93
C TRP A 97 -1.90 -16.82 -16.99
N HIS A 98 -2.98 -16.13 -16.72
CA HIS A 98 -3.54 -15.02 -17.49
C HIS A 98 -3.63 -13.78 -16.62
N CYS A 99 -3.12 -12.67 -17.09
CA CYS A 99 -3.25 -11.38 -16.41
C CYS A 99 -3.98 -10.39 -17.31
N VAL A 100 -5.03 -9.75 -16.78
CA VAL A 100 -5.76 -8.68 -17.45
C VAL A 100 -5.76 -7.47 -16.54
N ILE A 101 -5.26 -6.35 -17.04
CA ILE A 101 -5.27 -5.06 -16.34
C ILE A 101 -6.05 -4.05 -17.18
N PRO A 102 -7.30 -3.74 -16.81
CA PRO A 102 -8.03 -2.61 -17.39
C PRO A 102 -7.39 -1.29 -16.97
N VAL A 103 -7.42 -0.32 -17.84
CA VAL A 103 -6.66 0.94 -17.69
C VAL A 103 -7.58 2.14 -17.63
N CYS A 104 -7.29 3.09 -16.75
CA CYS A 104 -7.81 4.43 -16.87
C CYS A 104 -6.85 5.25 -17.74
N ASP A 105 -7.29 5.57 -18.97
CA ASP A 105 -6.55 6.44 -19.87
C ASP A 105 -7.01 7.91 -19.72
N ASN A 106 -6.76 8.75 -20.69
CA ASN A 106 -6.99 10.20 -20.59
C ASN A 106 -8.45 10.62 -20.37
N VAL A 107 -9.39 9.80 -20.83
CA VAL A 107 -10.83 10.15 -20.83
C VAL A 107 -11.63 9.05 -20.14
N PHE A 108 -11.43 7.80 -20.54
CA PHE A 108 -12.21 6.66 -20.06
C PHE A 108 -11.48 5.90 -18.95
N LYS A 109 -12.23 5.45 -17.97
CA LYS A 109 -11.83 4.43 -17.00
C LYS A 109 -12.38 3.09 -17.43
N SER A 110 -11.51 2.09 -17.63
CA SER A 110 -11.92 0.72 -17.90
C SER A 110 -11.94 -0.12 -16.65
N VAL A 111 -12.88 -1.06 -16.58
CA VAL A 111 -12.99 -2.09 -15.53
C VAL A 111 -13.44 -3.41 -16.14
N ILE A 112 -13.29 -4.49 -15.39
CA ILE A 112 -13.81 -5.82 -15.73
C ILE A 112 -15.09 -6.05 -14.93
N SER A 113 -16.04 -6.77 -15.52
CA SER A 113 -17.24 -7.30 -14.88
C SER A 113 -17.58 -8.67 -15.42
N GLY A 114 -18.21 -9.54 -14.65
CA GLY A 114 -18.72 -10.82 -15.16
C GLY A 114 -19.73 -10.60 -16.29
N SER A 115 -19.61 -11.37 -17.37
CA SER A 115 -20.53 -11.30 -18.51
C SER A 115 -21.79 -12.12 -18.25
N LYS A 116 -22.92 -11.68 -18.77
CA LYS A 116 -24.16 -12.48 -18.78
C LYS A 116 -24.17 -13.58 -19.81
N ASN A 117 -23.19 -13.58 -20.75
CA ASN A 117 -23.12 -14.46 -21.90
C ASN A 117 -21.98 -15.48 -21.77
N GLY A 118 -22.31 -16.72 -21.43
CA GLY A 118 -21.33 -17.79 -21.29
C GLY A 118 -20.41 -17.55 -20.07
N ASN A 119 -19.46 -18.45 -19.81
CA ASN A 119 -18.45 -18.25 -18.76
C ASN A 119 -17.35 -17.34 -19.29
N SER A 120 -17.55 -16.02 -19.17
CA SER A 120 -16.70 -14.96 -19.70
C SER A 120 -16.84 -13.67 -18.88
N PHE A 121 -16.15 -12.63 -19.28
CA PHE A 121 -16.24 -11.29 -18.65
C PHE A 121 -16.35 -10.19 -19.71
N ASP A 122 -16.88 -9.06 -19.27
CA ASP A 122 -16.98 -7.84 -20.08
C ASP A 122 -15.93 -6.82 -19.65
N ILE A 123 -15.45 -6.04 -20.62
CA ILE A 123 -14.73 -4.78 -20.39
C ILE A 123 -15.75 -3.67 -20.47
N ILE A 124 -15.81 -2.85 -19.44
CA ILE A 124 -16.68 -1.69 -19.33
C ILE A 124 -15.81 -0.45 -19.28
N MET A 125 -16.05 0.51 -20.18
CA MET A 125 -15.37 1.81 -20.19
C MET A 125 -16.37 2.90 -19.78
N SER A 126 -16.00 3.66 -18.76
CA SER A 126 -16.82 4.69 -18.13
C SER A 126 -16.28 6.08 -18.38
N LEU A 127 -17.18 7.05 -18.56
CA LEU A 127 -16.85 8.49 -18.68
C LEU A 127 -17.13 9.27 -17.40
N ASN A 128 -18.19 8.91 -16.68
CA ASN A 128 -18.74 9.70 -15.58
C ASN A 128 -19.35 11.06 -16.02
N THR A 129 -19.51 11.28 -17.29
CA THR A 129 -20.14 12.47 -17.91
C THR A 129 -20.85 12.09 -19.21
N SER A 130 -21.39 13.05 -19.93
CA SER A 130 -22.03 12.87 -21.23
C SER A 130 -21.54 13.87 -22.26
N GLY A 131 -21.87 13.64 -23.54
CA GLY A 131 -21.62 14.60 -24.62
C GLY A 131 -20.27 14.49 -25.30
N ILE A 132 -19.38 13.55 -24.89
CA ILE A 132 -18.15 13.23 -25.62
C ILE A 132 -18.52 12.35 -26.81
N THR A 133 -18.19 12.79 -28.02
CA THR A 133 -18.57 12.09 -29.26
C THR A 133 -17.44 11.30 -29.89
N GLU A 134 -16.20 11.50 -29.43
CA GLU A 134 -15.01 10.85 -29.99
C GLU A 134 -14.26 10.04 -28.90
N CYS A 135 -13.90 8.82 -29.26
CA CYS A 135 -13.02 7.94 -28.49
C CYS A 135 -11.80 7.64 -29.36
N SER A 136 -10.73 8.40 -29.21
CA SER A 136 -9.54 8.28 -30.07
C SER A 136 -8.48 7.44 -29.36
N MET A 137 -8.20 6.23 -29.87
CA MET A 137 -7.15 5.33 -29.38
C MET A 137 -7.02 5.27 -27.84
N GLN A 138 -8.15 5.08 -27.14
CA GLN A 138 -8.15 4.94 -25.68
C GLN A 138 -7.73 3.53 -25.31
N LEU A 139 -6.70 3.38 -24.48
CA LEU A 139 -6.26 2.08 -23.99
C LEU A 139 -7.31 1.52 -23.00
N ALA A 140 -7.96 0.42 -23.41
CA ALA A 140 -8.97 -0.23 -22.58
C ALA A 140 -8.35 -1.20 -21.60
N TYR A 141 -7.46 -2.07 -22.06
CA TYR A 141 -6.77 -3.05 -21.21
C TYR A 141 -5.46 -3.53 -21.83
N VAL A 142 -4.63 -4.15 -20.96
CA VAL A 142 -3.48 -4.98 -21.34
C VAL A 142 -3.73 -6.40 -20.88
N TYR A 143 -3.44 -7.37 -21.73
CA TYR A 143 -3.55 -8.80 -21.47
C TYR A 143 -2.25 -9.52 -21.80
N GLU A 144 -1.81 -10.40 -20.89
CA GLU A 144 -0.67 -11.30 -21.10
C GLU A 144 -0.89 -12.68 -20.50
N THR A 145 -0.14 -13.66 -20.99
CA THR A 145 -0.07 -15.02 -20.43
C THR A 145 1.37 -15.39 -20.08
N GLY A 146 1.55 -16.26 -19.10
CA GLY A 146 2.89 -16.71 -18.69
C GLY A 146 2.86 -17.84 -17.67
N ALA A 147 4.02 -18.44 -17.41
CA ALA A 147 4.16 -19.52 -16.43
C ALA A 147 4.34 -19.00 -14.98
N GLU A 148 4.91 -17.82 -14.81
CA GLU A 148 5.26 -17.26 -13.51
C GLU A 148 4.34 -16.06 -13.18
N PRO A 149 3.41 -16.18 -12.25
CA PRO A 149 2.36 -15.20 -12.05
C PRO A 149 2.86 -13.81 -11.62
N HIS A 150 3.87 -13.72 -10.75
CA HIS A 150 4.39 -12.43 -10.29
C HIS A 150 5.14 -11.68 -11.40
N ALA A 151 5.96 -12.38 -12.19
CA ALA A 151 6.63 -11.80 -13.35
C ALA A 151 5.62 -11.38 -14.43
N LEU A 152 4.56 -12.16 -14.61
CA LEU A 152 3.47 -11.85 -15.53
C LEU A 152 2.73 -10.58 -15.14
N VAL A 153 2.35 -10.44 -13.87
CA VAL A 153 1.69 -9.22 -13.36
C VAL A 153 2.58 -8.00 -13.55
N ARG A 154 3.88 -8.12 -13.23
CA ARG A 154 4.85 -7.04 -13.43
C ARG A 154 4.93 -6.61 -14.89
N SER A 155 5.11 -7.55 -15.81
CA SER A 155 5.18 -7.27 -17.25
C SER A 155 3.91 -6.59 -17.77
N CYS A 156 2.73 -7.12 -17.37
CA CYS A 156 1.44 -6.57 -17.75
C CYS A 156 1.24 -5.14 -17.22
N ALA A 157 1.63 -4.88 -15.96
CA ALA A 157 1.54 -3.55 -15.34
C ALA A 157 2.50 -2.54 -15.99
N GLU A 158 3.74 -2.93 -16.31
CA GLU A 158 4.70 -2.10 -17.03
C GLU A 158 4.16 -1.68 -18.40
N LYS A 159 3.54 -2.62 -19.13
CA LYS A 159 2.88 -2.30 -20.42
C LYS A 159 1.68 -1.37 -20.22
N ALA A 160 0.83 -1.66 -19.22
CA ALA A 160 -0.29 -0.78 -18.89
C ALA A 160 0.17 0.64 -18.56
N ALA A 161 1.26 0.81 -17.83
CA ALA A 161 1.86 2.11 -17.51
C ALA A 161 2.39 2.85 -18.75
N LYS A 162 3.08 2.14 -19.65
CA LYS A 162 3.84 2.76 -20.77
C LYS A 162 3.01 2.94 -22.04
N MET A 163 1.97 2.14 -22.26
CA MET A 163 1.16 2.15 -23.49
C MET A 163 -0.02 3.13 -23.47
N ARG A 164 -0.27 3.80 -22.36
CA ARG A 164 -1.23 4.90 -22.23
C ARG A 164 -0.81 6.12 -23.07
N LYS A 165 -1.77 6.97 -23.39
CA LYS A 165 -1.49 8.28 -24.03
C LYS A 165 -0.53 9.15 -23.22
N MET A 166 -0.60 9.06 -21.89
CA MET A 166 0.33 9.70 -20.97
C MET A 166 0.97 8.60 -20.10
N PRO A 167 2.16 8.12 -20.46
CA PRO A 167 2.87 7.12 -19.67
C PRO A 167 3.11 7.59 -18.24
N ILE A 168 3.07 6.64 -17.30
CA ILE A 168 3.39 6.87 -15.89
C ILE A 168 4.59 6.01 -15.47
N LYS A 169 5.20 6.40 -14.36
CA LYS A 169 6.28 5.65 -13.73
C LYS A 169 5.74 4.39 -13.05
N VAL A 170 6.45 3.28 -13.19
CA VAL A 170 6.31 2.12 -12.32
C VAL A 170 7.12 2.34 -11.04
N ARG A 171 6.93 1.49 -10.02
CA ARG A 171 7.53 1.66 -8.69
C ARG A 171 9.05 1.87 -8.73
N ASP A 172 9.77 1.04 -9.50
CA ASP A 172 11.24 1.09 -9.56
C ASP A 172 11.80 2.36 -10.23
N GLU A 173 10.94 3.14 -10.88
CA GLU A 173 11.28 4.45 -11.47
C GLU A 173 10.95 5.62 -10.51
N ARG A 174 10.37 5.34 -9.32
CA ARG A 174 9.98 6.35 -8.32
C ARG A 174 11.01 6.43 -7.21
N THR A 175 11.18 7.62 -6.65
CA THR A 175 12.07 7.85 -5.51
C THR A 175 11.30 7.64 -4.21
N TYR A 176 11.72 6.65 -3.40
CA TYR A 176 11.17 6.46 -2.05
C TYR A 176 11.67 7.58 -1.13
N PRO A 177 10.79 8.28 -0.39
CA PRO A 177 11.20 9.37 0.49
C PRO A 177 12.04 8.85 1.68
N GLU A 178 13.23 9.45 1.89
CA GLU A 178 14.17 9.02 2.92
C GLU A 178 13.57 9.03 4.35
N MET A 179 12.67 9.96 4.64
CA MET A 179 12.04 10.04 5.96
C MET A 179 11.23 8.78 6.32
N PHE A 180 10.70 8.07 5.32
CA PHE A 180 9.95 6.83 5.52
C PHE A 180 10.84 5.58 5.66
N GLU A 181 12.16 5.72 5.57
CA GLU A 181 13.11 4.68 5.97
C GLU A 181 13.28 4.57 7.49
N TYR A 182 12.54 5.36 8.27
CA TYR A 182 12.58 5.40 9.73
C TYR A 182 11.22 5.07 10.34
N LEU A 183 11.20 4.73 11.63
CA LEU A 183 9.96 4.52 12.38
C LEU A 183 9.16 5.82 12.48
N GLY A 184 7.85 5.70 12.29
CA GLY A 184 6.90 6.79 12.37
C GLY A 184 5.76 6.58 13.37
N TRP A 185 4.98 7.64 13.52
CA TRP A 185 3.75 7.64 14.30
C TRP A 185 2.68 8.48 13.61
N CYS A 186 1.40 8.11 13.79
CA CYS A 186 0.25 8.81 13.25
C CYS A 186 -0.74 9.13 14.38
N SER A 187 -1.29 10.32 14.36
CA SER A 187 -2.18 10.80 15.44
C SER A 187 -3.61 10.23 15.34
N TRP A 188 -4.01 9.59 14.23
CA TRP A 188 -5.41 9.18 13.99
C TRP A 188 -5.98 8.37 15.16
N ASP A 189 -5.68 7.09 15.28
CA ASP A 189 -6.22 6.23 16.36
C ASP A 189 -5.74 6.61 17.76
N SER A 190 -4.69 7.44 17.82
CA SER A 190 -4.15 7.94 19.09
C SER A 190 -5.03 9.00 19.73
N MET A 191 -5.54 9.93 18.93
CA MET A 191 -6.10 11.18 19.45
C MET A 191 -7.47 11.54 18.86
N HIS A 192 -7.76 11.20 17.60
CA HIS A 192 -8.97 11.63 16.90
C HIS A 192 -9.28 13.11 17.13
N ILE A 193 -10.50 13.45 17.57
CA ILE A 193 -10.95 14.83 17.86
C ILE A 193 -10.16 15.49 18.99
N HIS A 194 -9.44 14.72 19.80
CA HIS A 194 -8.63 15.25 20.92
C HIS A 194 -7.22 15.69 20.50
N ILE A 195 -6.88 15.62 19.21
CA ILE A 195 -5.60 16.10 18.70
C ILE A 195 -5.42 17.58 19.07
N CYS A 196 -4.36 17.88 19.82
CA CYS A 196 -4.03 19.23 20.28
C CYS A 196 -2.52 19.38 20.50
N HIS A 197 -2.06 20.62 20.59
CA HIS A 197 -0.63 20.94 20.78
C HIS A 197 -0.02 20.17 21.96
N ASP A 198 -0.60 20.31 23.15
CA ASP A 198 -0.08 19.67 24.37
C ASP A 198 -0.03 18.13 24.26
N GLY A 199 -1.08 17.52 23.69
CA GLY A 199 -1.12 16.07 23.49
C GLY A 199 -0.04 15.57 22.53
N LEU A 200 0.27 16.33 21.46
CA LEU A 200 1.35 16.01 20.52
C LEU A 200 2.72 16.04 21.24
N LEU A 201 2.96 17.02 22.11
CA LEU A 201 4.20 17.11 22.88
C LEU A 201 4.31 16.00 23.93
N GLU A 202 3.20 15.66 24.61
CA GLU A 202 3.17 14.53 25.55
C GLU A 202 3.54 13.23 24.85
N LYS A 203 3.01 13.00 23.64
CA LYS A 203 3.36 11.82 22.85
C LYS A 203 4.81 11.81 22.37
N ALA A 204 5.31 12.92 21.87
CA ALA A 204 6.71 13.04 21.45
C ALA A 204 7.67 12.78 22.63
N LYS A 205 7.34 13.30 23.81
CA LYS A 205 8.09 13.06 25.03
C LYS A 205 8.05 11.59 25.46
N GLU A 206 6.89 10.91 25.36
CA GLU A 206 6.78 9.47 25.63
C GLU A 206 7.78 8.65 24.81
N PHE A 207 7.95 8.95 23.53
CA PHE A 207 8.93 8.23 22.69
C PHE A 207 10.36 8.44 23.21
N SER A 208 10.72 9.65 23.58
CA SER A 208 12.01 9.96 24.17
C SER A 208 12.24 9.22 25.49
N ASP A 209 11.26 9.27 26.41
CA ASP A 209 11.34 8.66 27.73
C ASP A 209 11.43 7.10 27.63
N LYS A 210 10.70 6.50 26.70
CA LYS A 210 10.72 5.04 26.41
C LYS A 210 11.86 4.63 25.49
N LYS A 211 12.70 5.56 25.00
CA LYS A 211 13.79 5.31 24.04
C LYS A 211 13.33 4.61 22.77
N VAL A 212 12.17 5.00 22.26
CA VAL A 212 11.65 4.56 20.97
C VAL A 212 12.03 5.59 19.92
N PRO A 213 12.84 5.24 18.91
CA PRO A 213 13.42 6.19 17.97
C PRO A 213 12.47 6.54 16.82
N VAL A 214 11.29 7.07 17.14
CA VAL A 214 10.36 7.62 16.14
C VAL A 214 10.95 8.86 15.51
N LYS A 215 10.99 8.93 14.18
CA LYS A 215 11.62 10.01 13.41
C LYS A 215 10.65 10.83 12.59
N PHE A 216 9.50 10.26 12.21
CA PHE A 216 8.46 11.06 11.56
C PHE A 216 7.11 10.93 12.28
N ALA A 217 6.31 11.96 12.17
CA ALA A 217 4.93 11.97 12.69
C ALA A 217 3.96 12.49 11.64
N ILE A 218 2.74 11.94 11.63
CA ILE A 218 1.62 12.40 10.80
C ILE A 218 0.60 13.06 11.74
N LEU A 219 0.36 14.35 11.55
CA LEU A 219 -0.77 15.06 12.14
C LEU A 219 -1.98 14.74 11.25
N ASP A 220 -2.70 13.69 11.64
CA ASP A 220 -3.81 13.13 10.88
C ASP A 220 -5.11 13.89 11.11
N ASP A 221 -6.21 13.47 10.57
CA ASP A 221 -7.50 14.15 10.54
C ASP A 221 -7.92 14.77 11.89
N MET A 222 -8.88 15.69 11.83
CA MET A 222 -9.50 16.46 12.92
C MET A 222 -8.65 17.60 13.53
N TRP A 223 -7.45 17.87 13.05
CA TRP A 223 -6.64 19.02 13.53
C TRP A 223 -7.17 20.37 13.06
N ALA A 224 -7.78 20.42 11.87
CA ALA A 224 -8.19 21.63 11.18
C ALA A 224 -9.38 22.34 11.86
N ASN A 225 -9.55 23.63 11.52
CA ASN A 225 -10.67 24.43 12.00
C ASN A 225 -11.96 24.09 11.23
N VAL A 226 -12.71 23.16 11.82
CA VAL A 226 -14.02 22.68 11.34
C VAL A 226 -15.05 22.99 12.41
N PRO A 227 -15.92 24.01 12.25
CA PRO A 227 -16.78 24.51 13.31
C PRO A 227 -17.76 23.50 13.92
N SER A 228 -18.13 22.45 13.18
CA SER A 228 -18.99 21.39 13.72
C SER A 228 -18.35 20.65 14.91
N PHE A 229 -17.02 20.59 15.00
CA PHE A 229 -16.30 19.89 16.07
C PHE A 229 -16.43 20.58 17.43
N THR A 230 -16.64 21.88 17.46
CA THR A 230 -16.85 22.61 18.73
C THR A 230 -18.12 22.19 19.45
N LYS A 231 -19.03 21.47 18.76
CA LYS A 231 -20.29 20.98 19.32
C LYS A 231 -20.18 19.57 19.92
N LEU A 232 -19.06 18.88 19.68
CA LEU A 232 -18.82 17.54 20.21
C LEU A 232 -18.45 17.60 21.69
N SER A 233 -19.05 16.72 22.50
CA SER A 233 -18.64 16.54 23.89
C SER A 233 -17.27 15.85 23.97
N LYS A 234 -16.60 15.96 25.14
CA LYS A 234 -15.34 15.24 25.35
C LYS A 234 -15.50 13.72 25.36
N ASP A 235 -16.67 13.23 25.69
CA ASP A 235 -17.01 11.80 25.79
C ASP A 235 -17.89 11.35 24.60
N VAL A 236 -17.72 11.98 23.43
CA VAL A 236 -18.43 11.62 22.21
C VAL A 236 -18.09 10.16 21.81
N SER A 237 -19.11 9.40 21.38
CA SER A 237 -18.86 8.06 20.84
C SER A 237 -18.07 8.13 19.55
N PHE A 238 -17.33 7.05 19.23
CA PHE A 238 -16.56 6.97 17.96
C PHE A 238 -17.51 7.15 16.75
N ASP A 239 -18.66 6.50 16.74
CA ASP A 239 -19.62 6.58 15.65
C ASP A 239 -20.17 8.00 15.46
N ASP A 240 -20.55 8.68 16.56
CA ASP A 240 -21.04 10.08 16.49
C ASP A 240 -19.93 11.04 16.05
N MET A 241 -18.71 10.80 16.48
CA MET A 241 -17.54 11.56 16.07
C MET A 241 -17.28 11.42 14.57
N VAL A 242 -17.23 10.19 14.07
CA VAL A 242 -17.04 9.88 12.64
C VAL A 242 -18.20 10.45 11.81
N HIS A 243 -19.43 10.35 12.31
CA HIS A 243 -20.58 10.95 11.65
C HIS A 243 -20.46 12.48 11.53
N CYS A 244 -20.02 13.16 12.63
CA CYS A 244 -19.76 14.60 12.61
C CYS A 244 -18.60 14.97 11.68
N MET A 245 -17.53 14.18 11.66
CA MET A 245 -16.38 14.33 10.78
C MET A 245 -16.80 14.32 9.31
N HIS A 246 -17.54 13.30 8.89
CA HIS A 246 -18.00 13.15 7.51
C HIS A 246 -18.94 14.27 7.05
N ARG A 247 -19.57 14.99 7.97
CA ARG A 247 -20.41 16.18 7.68
C ARG A 247 -19.66 17.50 7.86
N GLY A 248 -18.42 17.45 8.30
CA GLY A 248 -17.58 18.63 8.55
C GLY A 248 -17.31 19.41 7.28
N LYS A 249 -17.38 20.74 7.39
CA LYS A 249 -17.03 21.71 6.34
C LYS A 249 -15.89 22.60 6.86
N LEU A 250 -14.86 22.79 6.04
CA LEU A 250 -13.68 23.58 6.41
C LEU A 250 -14.02 25.07 6.48
N ASP A 251 -13.74 25.72 7.61
CA ASP A 251 -13.73 27.17 7.72
C ASP A 251 -12.42 27.74 7.17
N CYS A 252 -11.30 27.29 7.75
CA CYS A 252 -9.98 27.62 7.23
C CYS A 252 -8.98 26.49 7.48
N PHE A 253 -8.00 26.39 6.59
CA PHE A 253 -6.88 25.45 6.64
C PHE A 253 -5.83 25.99 7.62
N GLU A 254 -6.19 25.97 8.91
CA GLU A 254 -5.39 26.34 10.07
C GLU A 254 -5.78 25.42 11.23
N GLY A 255 -4.91 25.27 12.23
CA GLY A 255 -5.25 24.52 13.44
C GLY A 255 -6.45 25.14 14.16
N ALA A 256 -7.36 24.29 14.66
CA ALA A 256 -8.47 24.77 15.46
C ALA A 256 -7.96 25.59 16.67
N PRO A 257 -8.39 26.86 16.85
CA PRO A 257 -7.75 27.78 17.81
C PRO A 257 -7.75 27.29 19.26
N GLU A 258 -8.79 26.55 19.65
CA GLU A 258 -8.91 26.01 21.01
C GLU A 258 -7.95 24.84 21.27
N ARG A 259 -7.45 24.18 20.23
CA ARG A 259 -6.54 23.03 20.31
C ARG A 259 -5.10 23.41 19.94
N PHE A 260 -4.95 24.39 19.09
CA PHE A 260 -3.67 24.91 18.61
C PHE A 260 -3.57 26.44 18.85
N PRO A 261 -3.56 26.90 20.12
CA PRO A 261 -3.63 28.34 20.43
C PRO A 261 -2.45 29.16 19.90
N ASN A 262 -1.29 28.51 19.69
CA ASN A 262 -0.09 29.10 19.11
C ASN A 262 0.10 28.79 17.62
N GLY A 263 -0.92 28.18 16.98
CA GLY A 263 -0.90 27.76 15.58
C GLY A 263 -0.12 26.48 15.31
N MET A 264 -0.26 25.96 14.08
CA MET A 264 0.35 24.69 13.66
C MET A 264 1.88 24.75 13.64
N LYS A 265 2.45 25.91 13.26
CA LYS A 265 3.91 26.07 13.23
C LYS A 265 4.54 25.83 14.60
N ALA A 266 3.97 26.38 15.66
CA ALA A 266 4.50 26.18 17.01
C ALA A 266 4.42 24.70 17.43
N ALA A 267 3.31 24.02 17.15
CA ALA A 267 3.17 22.61 17.48
C ALA A 267 4.20 21.73 16.73
N ILE A 268 4.42 22.00 15.44
CA ILE A 268 5.40 21.28 14.63
C ILE A 268 6.84 21.55 15.12
N ASP A 269 7.19 22.82 15.38
CA ASP A 269 8.53 23.18 15.84
C ASP A 269 8.84 22.55 17.22
N ASP A 270 7.88 22.53 18.12
CA ASP A 270 8.02 21.93 19.45
C ASP A 270 8.15 20.39 19.38
N MET A 271 7.39 19.70 18.50
CA MET A 271 7.58 18.28 18.25
C MET A 271 8.99 17.97 17.73
N LYS A 272 9.50 18.79 16.80
CA LYS A 272 10.86 18.65 16.27
C LYS A 272 11.92 18.87 17.35
N ALA A 273 11.70 19.81 18.26
CA ALA A 273 12.58 20.02 19.41
C ALA A 273 12.65 18.82 20.37
N LEU A 274 11.61 17.97 20.37
CA LEU A 274 11.56 16.72 21.15
C LEU A 274 12.09 15.48 20.39
N GLY A 275 12.64 15.66 19.19
CA GLY A 275 13.33 14.59 18.45
C GLY A 275 12.55 13.94 17.30
N ILE A 276 11.35 14.43 16.99
CA ILE A 276 10.62 14.06 15.76
C ILE A 276 11.21 14.89 14.61
N GLU A 277 11.97 14.24 13.74
CA GLU A 277 12.74 14.96 12.69
C GLU A 277 11.85 15.48 11.56
N ASN A 278 10.79 14.74 11.22
CA ASN A 278 9.91 15.07 10.10
C ASN A 278 8.44 15.03 10.53
N VAL A 279 7.69 16.10 10.25
CA VAL A 279 6.27 16.20 10.60
C VAL A 279 5.46 16.42 9.33
N GLY A 280 4.52 15.53 9.07
CA GLY A 280 3.57 15.63 7.97
C GLY A 280 2.19 16.06 8.44
N VAL A 281 1.45 16.70 7.54
CA VAL A 281 0.08 17.16 7.82
C VAL A 281 -0.88 16.49 6.86
N TRP A 282 -1.95 15.96 7.40
CA TRP A 282 -3.04 15.35 6.66
C TRP A 282 -4.02 16.42 6.14
N PHE A 283 -4.54 16.25 4.94
CA PHE A 283 -5.73 16.93 4.43
C PHE A 283 -6.37 16.16 3.27
N PRO A 284 -7.70 16.29 3.06
CA PRO A 284 -8.38 15.64 1.94
C PRO A 284 -8.40 16.52 0.70
N THR A 285 -8.61 15.90 -0.46
CA THR A 285 -8.68 16.60 -1.76
C THR A 285 -9.83 17.62 -1.86
N THR A 286 -10.81 17.52 -0.98
CA THR A 286 -12.03 18.35 -0.98
C THR A 286 -11.97 19.57 -0.06
N GLY A 287 -10.84 19.82 0.59
CA GLY A 287 -10.71 20.83 1.66
C GLY A 287 -11.06 20.25 3.02
N TYR A 288 -12.24 19.70 3.19
CA TYR A 288 -12.63 18.77 4.25
C TYR A 288 -13.66 17.76 3.70
N TRP A 289 -14.15 16.82 4.49
CA TRP A 289 -15.02 15.73 4.02
C TRP A 289 -16.26 16.23 3.27
N LYS A 290 -16.95 17.28 3.76
CA LYS A 290 -18.08 17.95 3.09
C LYS A 290 -17.68 19.28 2.44
N GLY A 291 -16.43 19.41 2.02
CA GLY A 291 -15.93 20.59 1.33
C GLY A 291 -15.74 21.79 2.25
N PHE A 292 -15.94 22.96 1.71
CA PHE A 292 -15.75 24.25 2.38
C PHE A 292 -17.07 24.78 2.99
N LEU A 293 -16.94 25.43 4.13
CA LEU A 293 -18.03 26.21 4.71
C LEU A 293 -18.31 27.43 3.80
N PRO A 294 -19.55 27.67 3.33
CA PRO A 294 -19.82 28.76 2.38
C PRO A 294 -19.35 30.13 2.85
N GLU A 295 -19.48 30.41 4.16
CA GLU A 295 -19.07 31.69 4.78
C GLU A 295 -17.64 31.63 5.34
N GLY A 296 -16.93 30.50 5.17
CA GLY A 296 -15.59 30.25 5.69
C GLY A 296 -14.52 31.18 5.09
N LYS A 297 -13.44 31.34 5.83
CA LYS A 297 -12.31 32.18 5.39
C LYS A 297 -11.72 31.68 4.08
N ASP A 298 -11.47 30.37 3.98
CA ASP A 298 -10.84 29.79 2.79
C ASP A 298 -11.80 29.68 1.60
N ALA A 299 -13.12 29.48 1.83
CA ALA A 299 -14.10 29.58 0.76
C ALA A 299 -14.10 30.96 0.08
N LYS A 300 -13.93 32.01 0.86
CA LYS A 300 -13.80 33.38 0.32
C LYS A 300 -12.47 33.64 -0.37
N ALA A 301 -11.37 33.16 0.24
CA ALA A 301 -10.02 33.35 -0.31
C ALA A 301 -9.77 32.58 -1.61
N LEU A 302 -10.43 31.44 -1.78
CA LEU A 302 -10.30 30.55 -2.93
C LEU A 302 -11.51 30.57 -3.87
N ALA A 303 -12.40 31.56 -3.77
CA ALA A 303 -13.68 31.62 -4.49
C ALA A 303 -13.55 31.48 -6.00
N ASP A 304 -12.43 31.92 -6.58
CA ASP A 304 -12.16 31.81 -8.04
C ASP A 304 -11.89 30.36 -8.50
N VAL A 305 -11.39 29.49 -7.63
CA VAL A 305 -11.07 28.09 -7.94
C VAL A 305 -12.09 27.09 -7.40
N LEU A 306 -13.00 27.52 -6.54
CA LEU A 306 -14.04 26.67 -5.98
C LEU A 306 -15.31 26.68 -6.82
N GLY A 307 -16.04 25.59 -6.77
CA GLY A 307 -17.34 25.40 -7.42
C GLY A 307 -18.26 24.56 -6.55
N THR A 308 -19.52 24.40 -6.96
CA THR A 308 -20.51 23.60 -6.25
C THR A 308 -20.83 22.32 -6.98
N THR A 309 -21.07 21.24 -6.25
CA THR A 309 -21.59 19.99 -6.75
C THR A 309 -22.63 19.41 -5.78
N SER A 310 -23.63 18.75 -6.30
CA SER A 310 -24.61 17.94 -5.54
C SER A 310 -24.35 16.43 -5.69
N ASN A 311 -23.36 16.04 -6.50
CA ASN A 311 -22.99 14.65 -6.70
C ASN A 311 -21.99 14.22 -5.62
N PHE A 312 -22.44 13.38 -4.70
CA PHE A 312 -21.58 12.88 -3.62
C PHE A 312 -21.11 11.45 -3.89
N VAL A 313 -19.86 11.20 -3.56
CA VAL A 313 -19.32 9.86 -3.45
C VAL A 313 -18.94 9.65 -1.99
N TRP A 314 -19.78 8.89 -1.27
CA TRP A 314 -19.59 8.64 0.14
C TRP A 314 -19.37 7.16 0.44
N MET A 315 -18.55 6.88 1.43
CA MET A 315 -18.40 5.53 2.00
C MET A 315 -19.69 5.08 2.70
N HIS A 316 -20.42 6.02 3.26
CA HIS A 316 -21.72 5.78 3.91
C HIS A 316 -22.73 6.73 3.28
N ALA A 317 -23.69 6.18 2.57
CA ALA A 317 -24.82 6.94 2.05
C ALA A 317 -25.52 7.63 3.23
N VAL A 318 -25.25 8.91 3.44
CA VAL A 318 -25.79 9.66 4.55
C VAL A 318 -26.81 10.65 4.06
N ASP A 319 -28.02 10.38 4.45
CA ASP A 319 -29.13 11.30 4.69
C ASP A 319 -28.95 12.72 4.18
N SER A 320 -29.58 13.01 3.13
CA SER A 320 -29.99 14.27 2.55
C SER A 320 -29.53 14.44 1.13
N ASP A 321 -30.45 14.16 0.26
CA ASP A 321 -30.26 14.25 -1.19
C ASP A 321 -30.13 15.70 -1.71
N ASP A 322 -30.23 16.71 -0.84
CA ASP A 322 -30.36 18.11 -1.24
C ASP A 322 -29.17 19.03 -0.85
N GLU A 323 -28.10 18.49 -0.24
CA GLU A 323 -26.96 19.36 0.12
C GLU A 323 -25.93 19.49 -1.00
N THR A 324 -25.60 20.72 -1.37
CA THR A 324 -24.48 21.03 -2.23
C THR A 324 -23.16 21.08 -1.45
N MET A 325 -22.07 20.63 -2.06
CA MET A 325 -20.70 20.83 -1.57
C MET A 325 -20.02 21.96 -2.33
N ILE A 326 -19.21 22.74 -1.62
CA ILE A 326 -18.25 23.67 -2.23
C ILE A 326 -16.87 22.99 -2.20
N ILE A 327 -16.33 22.72 -3.38
CA ILE A 327 -15.06 22.01 -3.56
C ILE A 327 -14.24 22.65 -4.68
N VAL A 328 -12.98 22.27 -4.83
CA VAL A 328 -12.16 22.70 -5.97
C VAL A 328 -12.77 22.24 -7.30
N LYS A 329 -12.79 23.12 -8.30
CA LYS A 329 -13.19 22.74 -9.67
C LYS A 329 -12.19 21.74 -10.23
N PRO A 330 -12.63 20.72 -11.00
CA PRO A 330 -11.76 19.65 -11.51
C PRO A 330 -10.93 20.03 -12.75
N ASP A 331 -10.81 21.31 -13.08
CA ASP A 331 -9.95 21.79 -14.16
C ASP A 331 -8.49 21.97 -13.68
N ALA A 332 -7.56 21.96 -14.65
CA ALA A 332 -6.13 21.98 -14.36
C ALA A 332 -5.67 23.24 -13.62
N VAL A 333 -6.25 24.40 -13.90
CA VAL A 333 -5.85 25.68 -13.31
C VAL A 333 -6.32 25.76 -11.86
N SER A 334 -7.58 25.41 -11.62
CA SER A 334 -8.19 25.45 -10.30
C SER A 334 -7.53 24.46 -9.34
N THR A 335 -7.30 23.21 -9.78
CA THR A 335 -6.64 22.18 -8.97
C THR A 335 -5.20 22.55 -8.68
N GLU A 336 -4.43 23.08 -9.66
CA GLU A 336 -3.06 23.49 -9.45
C GLU A 336 -2.96 24.59 -8.39
N LYS A 337 -3.79 25.65 -8.50
CA LYS A 337 -3.79 26.75 -7.52
C LYS A 337 -4.19 26.27 -6.12
N PHE A 338 -5.17 25.36 -6.03
CA PHE A 338 -5.63 24.83 -4.75
C PHE A 338 -4.53 24.02 -4.03
N PHE A 339 -3.95 23.02 -4.68
CA PHE A 339 -2.94 22.19 -4.05
C PHE A 339 -1.62 22.92 -3.79
N ASP A 340 -1.25 23.86 -4.66
CA ASP A 340 -0.10 24.76 -4.41
C ASP A 340 -0.30 25.55 -3.11
N GLU A 341 -1.49 26.12 -2.90
CA GLU A 341 -1.80 26.88 -1.68
C GLU A 341 -1.80 26.01 -0.43
N MET A 342 -2.41 24.82 -0.46
CA MET A 342 -2.44 23.91 0.69
C MET A 342 -1.03 23.44 1.07
N CYS A 343 -0.24 23.00 0.11
CA CYS A 343 1.15 22.57 0.36
C CYS A 343 2.05 23.74 0.79
N ARG A 344 1.84 24.93 0.25
CA ARG A 344 2.57 26.14 0.67
C ARG A 344 2.35 26.44 2.16
N ARG A 345 1.09 26.38 2.63
CA ARG A 345 0.78 26.60 4.06
C ARG A 345 1.44 25.57 4.96
N VAL A 346 1.37 24.29 4.61
CA VAL A 346 2.07 23.23 5.38
C VAL A 346 3.57 23.50 5.44
N LYS A 347 4.18 23.95 4.32
CA LYS A 347 5.60 24.31 4.30
C LYS A 347 5.92 25.49 5.17
N GLU A 348 5.06 26.51 5.22
CA GLU A 348 5.21 27.69 6.10
C GLU A 348 5.12 27.32 7.58
N TRP A 349 4.39 26.28 7.92
CA TRP A 349 4.35 25.73 9.29
C TRP A 349 5.57 24.86 9.63
N ASN A 350 6.57 24.78 8.76
CA ASN A 350 7.73 23.91 8.89
C ASN A 350 7.42 22.41 8.76
N GLY A 351 6.33 22.06 8.06
CA GLY A 351 6.01 20.69 7.69
C GLY A 351 6.96 20.15 6.62
N ASP A 352 7.19 18.84 6.64
CA ASP A 352 8.18 18.16 5.81
C ASP A 352 7.55 17.28 4.72
N PHE A 353 6.30 16.88 4.89
CA PHE A 353 5.52 16.08 3.95
C PHE A 353 4.02 16.24 4.19
N VAL A 354 3.23 15.60 3.36
CA VAL A 354 1.76 15.59 3.49
C VAL A 354 1.21 14.17 3.35
N LYS A 355 0.07 13.90 4.01
CA LYS A 355 -0.81 12.77 3.73
C LYS A 355 -2.07 13.33 3.10
N ILE A 356 -2.29 13.06 1.81
CA ILE A 356 -3.44 13.57 1.09
C ILE A 356 -4.47 12.46 0.90
N ASP A 357 -5.64 12.70 1.45
CA ASP A 357 -6.72 11.75 1.57
C ASP A 357 -7.88 12.03 0.62
N ASN A 358 -8.89 11.15 0.60
CA ASN A 358 -10.10 11.26 -0.21
C ASN A 358 -9.81 11.38 -1.72
N GLN A 359 -8.73 10.74 -2.21
CA GLN A 359 -8.30 10.91 -3.60
C GLN A 359 -9.23 10.24 -4.61
N GLY A 360 -9.99 9.21 -4.23
CA GLY A 360 -10.99 8.54 -5.07
C GLY A 360 -12.27 9.35 -5.33
N PHE A 361 -12.30 10.62 -4.94
CA PHE A 361 -13.47 11.50 -5.01
C PHE A 361 -13.87 11.93 -6.43
N HIS A 362 -13.21 11.45 -7.47
CA HIS A 362 -13.43 11.87 -8.86
C HIS A 362 -14.85 11.64 -9.38
N LYS A 363 -15.57 10.66 -8.83
CA LYS A 363 -16.97 10.41 -9.19
C LYS A 363 -17.91 11.56 -8.82
N CYS A 364 -17.56 12.42 -7.88
CA CYS A 364 -18.36 13.59 -7.52
C CYS A 364 -18.41 14.66 -8.62
N PHE A 365 -17.47 14.60 -9.57
CA PHE A 365 -17.45 15.49 -10.73
C PHE A 365 -18.34 14.99 -11.87
N LYS A 366 -19.29 14.10 -11.58
CA LYS A 366 -20.28 13.61 -12.53
C LYS A 366 -20.96 14.80 -13.25
N ASP A 367 -21.08 14.67 -14.57
CA ASP A 367 -21.62 15.68 -15.48
C ASP A 367 -20.80 16.98 -15.60
N MET A 368 -19.61 17.05 -14.99
CA MET A 368 -18.70 18.19 -15.10
C MET A 368 -17.54 17.89 -16.07
N VAL A 369 -16.81 16.81 -15.82
CA VAL A 369 -15.59 16.42 -16.54
C VAL A 369 -15.50 14.90 -16.63
N ALA A 370 -14.92 14.37 -17.70
CA ALA A 370 -14.65 12.94 -17.83
C ALA A 370 -13.73 12.46 -16.69
N ILE A 371 -13.97 11.22 -16.21
CA ILE A 371 -13.28 10.67 -15.05
C ILE A 371 -11.75 10.61 -15.22
N GLY A 372 -11.27 10.25 -16.42
CA GLY A 372 -9.83 10.25 -16.72
C GLY A 372 -9.24 11.64 -16.71
N GLU A 373 -9.97 12.65 -17.17
CA GLU A 373 -9.52 14.05 -17.20
C GLU A 373 -9.52 14.69 -15.82
N SER A 374 -10.59 14.52 -15.03
CA SER A 374 -10.64 15.02 -13.65
C SER A 374 -9.53 14.43 -12.81
N SER A 375 -9.32 13.11 -12.90
CA SER A 375 -8.26 12.45 -12.17
C SER A 375 -6.86 12.92 -12.58
N LYS A 376 -6.61 13.03 -13.87
CA LYS A 376 -5.35 13.60 -14.39
C LYS A 376 -5.08 14.98 -13.83
N ASN A 377 -6.06 15.88 -13.86
CA ASN A 377 -5.90 17.25 -13.39
C ASN A 377 -5.58 17.30 -11.89
N VAL A 378 -6.34 16.55 -11.07
CA VAL A 378 -6.14 16.51 -9.62
C VAL A 378 -4.78 15.88 -9.27
N GLN A 379 -4.46 14.69 -9.83
CA GLN A 379 -3.23 13.97 -9.48
C GLN A 379 -1.97 14.72 -9.95
N ASN A 380 -1.99 15.34 -11.13
CA ASN A 380 -0.88 16.19 -11.59
C ASN A 380 -0.69 17.42 -10.71
N ALA A 381 -1.77 18.05 -10.27
CA ALA A 381 -1.70 19.21 -9.39
C ALA A 381 -1.12 18.85 -8.02
N ILE A 382 -1.56 17.72 -7.44
CA ILE A 382 -1.01 17.18 -6.19
C ILE A 382 0.49 16.94 -6.36
N ASP A 383 0.89 16.13 -7.34
CA ASP A 383 2.30 15.76 -7.53
C ASP A 383 3.18 16.99 -7.79
N LYS A 384 2.69 17.97 -8.56
CA LYS A 384 3.41 19.22 -8.81
C LYS A 384 3.64 20.03 -7.54
N ALA A 385 2.61 20.18 -6.71
CA ALA A 385 2.72 20.91 -5.45
C ALA A 385 3.62 20.18 -4.45
N VAL A 386 3.45 18.86 -4.32
CA VAL A 386 4.25 18.03 -3.41
C VAL A 386 5.74 18.00 -3.83
N ASN A 387 6.03 17.90 -5.12
CA ASN A 387 7.41 18.00 -5.62
C ASN A 387 8.02 19.38 -5.31
N LYS A 388 7.26 20.45 -5.52
CA LYS A 388 7.73 21.83 -5.29
C LYS A 388 8.10 22.09 -3.82
N TYR A 389 7.29 21.64 -2.87
CA TYR A 389 7.42 21.98 -1.46
C TYR A 389 8.10 20.91 -0.61
N PHE A 390 7.99 19.61 -1.01
CA PHE A 390 8.40 18.47 -0.20
C PHE A 390 9.26 17.45 -0.97
N GLY A 391 9.72 17.77 -2.18
CA GLY A 391 10.57 16.86 -2.96
C GLY A 391 9.93 15.50 -3.26
N GLY A 392 8.61 15.44 -3.42
CA GLY A 392 7.86 14.21 -3.67
C GLY A 392 7.44 13.43 -2.42
N SER A 393 7.73 13.95 -1.22
CA SER A 393 7.45 13.27 0.04
C SER A 393 5.97 13.40 0.42
N MET A 394 5.20 12.33 0.21
CA MET A 394 3.81 12.23 0.66
C MET A 394 3.34 10.79 0.79
N ILE A 395 2.24 10.60 1.51
CA ILE A 395 1.44 9.38 1.52
C ILE A 395 0.13 9.66 0.78
N ASN A 396 -0.12 8.90 -0.29
CA ASN A 396 -1.40 8.90 -1.00
C ASN A 396 -2.39 8.02 -0.25
N CYS A 397 -3.56 8.56 0.11
CA CYS A 397 -4.59 7.85 0.85
C CYS A 397 -5.94 7.88 0.11
N MET A 398 -6.79 6.85 0.33
CA MET A 398 -8.10 6.70 -0.32
C MET A 398 -8.09 6.89 -1.84
N GLY A 399 -7.05 6.38 -2.49
CA GLY A 399 -6.83 6.56 -3.93
C GLY A 399 -6.36 5.29 -4.61
N MET A 400 -6.94 4.14 -4.25
CA MET A 400 -6.59 2.83 -4.83
C MET A 400 -7.33 2.56 -6.15
N ALA A 401 -8.33 3.35 -6.48
CA ALA A 401 -9.04 3.24 -7.75
C ALA A 401 -8.12 3.51 -8.94
N SER A 402 -8.34 2.81 -10.06
CA SER A 402 -7.48 2.86 -11.24
C SER A 402 -7.34 4.28 -11.81
N GLU A 403 -8.35 5.13 -11.70
CA GLU A 403 -8.27 6.54 -12.11
C GLU A 403 -7.25 7.33 -11.30
N CYS A 404 -7.08 7.04 -10.00
CA CYS A 404 -6.01 7.64 -9.21
C CYS A 404 -4.67 7.00 -9.53
N MET A 405 -4.63 5.66 -9.50
CA MET A 405 -3.41 4.87 -9.67
C MET A 405 -2.71 5.18 -11.00
N PHE A 406 -3.45 5.27 -12.11
CA PHE A 406 -2.88 5.54 -13.44
C PHE A 406 -2.61 7.02 -13.74
N ASN A 407 -2.89 7.95 -12.83
CA ASN A 407 -2.71 9.38 -13.11
C ASN A 407 -1.76 10.12 -12.15
N ARG A 408 -1.04 9.39 -11.27
CA ARG A 408 0.02 9.98 -10.41
C ARG A 408 1.38 9.91 -11.11
N PRO A 409 1.99 11.05 -11.47
CA PRO A 409 3.26 11.06 -12.19
C PRO A 409 4.46 10.58 -11.38
N ASP A 410 4.64 11.06 -10.13
CA ASP A 410 5.89 10.96 -9.40
C ASP A 410 5.80 10.38 -7.98
N THR A 411 4.79 10.78 -7.19
CA THR A 411 4.73 10.42 -5.76
C THR A 411 4.73 8.90 -5.55
N ALA A 412 5.53 8.43 -4.59
CA ALA A 412 5.97 7.04 -4.55
C ALA A 412 5.20 6.14 -3.58
N VAL A 413 4.59 6.69 -2.52
CA VAL A 413 3.97 5.91 -1.44
C VAL A 413 2.46 5.99 -1.51
N SER A 414 1.78 4.85 -1.39
CA SER A 414 0.31 4.79 -1.43
C SER A 414 -0.25 3.71 -0.50
N ARG A 415 -1.29 4.07 0.28
CA ARG A 415 -2.10 3.13 1.05
C ARG A 415 -2.66 2.04 0.13
N CYS A 416 -2.71 0.81 0.63
CA CYS A 416 -3.17 -0.35 -0.12
C CYS A 416 -4.23 -1.20 0.60
N SER A 417 -4.84 -0.67 1.64
CA SER A 417 -5.94 -1.29 2.38
C SER A 417 -6.93 -0.24 2.88
N ASP A 418 -8.14 -0.67 3.26
CA ASP A 418 -9.02 0.09 4.14
C ASP A 418 -8.25 0.47 5.42
N ASP A 419 -8.79 1.41 6.22
CA ASP A 419 -8.17 1.77 7.49
C ASP A 419 -8.09 0.58 8.43
N PHE A 420 -6.95 0.45 9.12
CA PHE A 420 -6.77 -0.56 10.15
C PHE A 420 -7.65 -0.22 11.36
N CYS A 421 -8.35 -1.22 11.90
CA CYS A 421 -9.10 -1.09 13.15
C CYS A 421 -8.38 -1.87 14.24
N PRO A 422 -7.83 -1.20 15.27
CA PRO A 422 -7.21 -1.86 16.40
C PRO A 422 -8.23 -2.69 17.22
N GLU A 423 -7.71 -3.64 18.01
CA GLU A 423 -8.48 -4.51 18.90
C GLU A 423 -9.50 -5.44 18.19
N SER A 424 -9.34 -5.69 16.89
CA SER A 424 -10.23 -6.55 16.10
C SER A 424 -9.48 -7.65 15.35
N ARG A 425 -9.69 -8.90 15.74
CA ARG A 425 -9.10 -10.08 15.08
C ARG A 425 -9.57 -10.26 13.65
N ASP A 426 -10.86 -10.04 13.40
CA ASP A 426 -11.44 -10.14 12.05
C ASP A 426 -10.89 -9.05 11.14
N TRP A 427 -10.64 -7.86 11.69
CA TRP A 427 -10.06 -6.77 10.94
C TRP A 427 -8.60 -7.02 10.59
N PHE A 428 -7.82 -7.69 11.45
CA PHE A 428 -6.48 -8.12 11.11
C PHE A 428 -6.47 -9.00 9.86
N ALA A 429 -7.35 -10.03 9.81
CA ALA A 429 -7.45 -10.92 8.66
C ALA A 429 -7.84 -10.15 7.39
N LYS A 430 -8.82 -9.25 7.46
CA LYS A 430 -9.23 -8.38 6.35
C LYS A 430 -8.08 -7.48 5.89
N ASN A 431 -7.41 -6.80 6.80
CA ASN A 431 -6.31 -5.88 6.51
C ASN A 431 -5.14 -6.58 5.82
N ILE A 432 -4.68 -7.72 6.36
CA ILE A 432 -3.55 -8.45 5.76
C ILE A 432 -3.87 -9.01 4.37
N LEU A 433 -5.12 -9.46 4.13
CA LEU A 433 -5.54 -9.88 2.80
C LEU A 433 -5.53 -8.71 1.82
N GLN A 434 -6.11 -7.58 2.21
CA GLN A 434 -6.09 -6.38 1.38
C GLN A 434 -4.66 -5.93 1.10
N CYS A 435 -3.84 -5.73 2.12
CA CYS A 435 -2.46 -5.30 1.98
C CYS A 435 -1.67 -6.19 1.02
N SER A 436 -1.71 -7.51 1.20
CA SER A 436 -0.88 -8.43 0.43
C SER A 436 -1.39 -8.67 -1.00
N TYR A 437 -2.71 -8.85 -1.18
CA TYR A 437 -3.24 -9.09 -2.54
C TYR A 437 -3.34 -7.82 -3.38
N ASN A 438 -3.69 -6.67 -2.79
CA ASN A 438 -3.67 -5.40 -3.51
C ASN A 438 -2.25 -5.04 -3.98
N SER A 439 -1.22 -5.53 -3.27
CA SER A 439 0.18 -5.38 -3.68
C SER A 439 0.51 -6.06 -5.02
N LEU A 440 -0.28 -7.05 -5.46
CA LEU A 440 -0.09 -7.66 -6.78
C LEU A 440 -0.20 -6.63 -7.90
N LEU A 441 -1.18 -5.72 -7.83
CA LEU A 441 -1.34 -4.65 -8.81
C LEU A 441 -0.63 -3.37 -8.36
N GLN A 442 -1.04 -2.82 -7.22
CA GLN A 442 -0.61 -1.51 -6.76
C GLN A 442 0.88 -1.46 -6.45
N GLY A 443 1.45 -2.58 -5.96
CA GLY A 443 2.89 -2.72 -5.72
C GLY A 443 3.77 -2.68 -6.96
N GLN A 444 3.19 -2.75 -8.16
CA GLN A 444 3.93 -2.52 -9.41
C GLN A 444 4.14 -1.02 -9.71
N PHE A 445 3.30 -0.17 -9.11
CA PHE A 445 3.32 1.28 -9.34
C PHE A 445 3.87 2.06 -8.15
N TYR A 446 3.66 1.60 -6.91
CA TYR A 446 3.97 2.33 -5.68
C TYR A 446 4.63 1.44 -4.63
N PHE A 447 5.32 2.05 -3.68
CA PHE A 447 5.64 1.44 -2.39
C PHE A 447 4.38 1.47 -1.53
N ASN A 448 3.91 0.30 -1.13
CA ASN A 448 2.64 0.17 -0.46
C ASN A 448 2.74 0.47 1.02
N ASP A 449 1.91 1.39 1.47
CA ASP A 449 1.67 1.68 2.87
C ASP A 449 0.62 0.69 3.41
N TRP A 450 1.03 -0.14 4.38
CA TRP A 450 0.19 -1.14 5.03
C TRP A 450 -0.50 -0.61 6.28
N ASP A 451 -0.60 0.71 6.40
CA ASP A 451 -1.28 1.45 7.45
C ASP A 451 -0.66 1.38 8.85
N MET A 452 -1.15 2.26 9.72
CA MET A 452 -0.83 2.32 11.14
C MET A 452 -1.41 1.11 11.91
N TRP A 453 -0.96 0.94 13.15
CA TRP A 453 -1.41 -0.11 14.06
C TRP A 453 -1.04 0.25 15.51
N TRP A 454 -1.54 -0.52 16.50
CA TRP A 454 -1.20 -0.32 17.91
C TRP A 454 -0.21 -1.35 18.41
N THR A 455 0.82 -0.91 19.13
CA THR A 455 1.74 -1.82 19.87
C THR A 455 1.09 -2.43 21.09
N ASP A 456 0.02 -1.86 21.61
CA ASP A 456 -0.76 -2.34 22.75
C ASP A 456 -1.97 -3.22 22.34
N ASP A 457 -1.99 -3.67 21.09
CA ASP A 457 -2.97 -4.63 20.57
C ASP A 457 -2.60 -6.07 20.95
N GLU A 458 -3.59 -6.95 21.14
CA GLU A 458 -3.36 -8.38 21.39
C GLU A 458 -2.58 -9.06 20.26
N GLN A 459 -2.73 -8.56 19.03
CA GLN A 459 -2.05 -9.06 17.83
C GLN A 459 -0.84 -8.22 17.42
N ALA A 460 -0.28 -7.46 18.36
CA ALA A 460 0.80 -6.51 18.09
C ALA A 460 2.01 -7.13 17.36
N PHE A 461 2.44 -8.35 17.73
CA PHE A 461 3.52 -9.04 17.03
C PHE A 461 3.17 -9.41 15.58
N LYS A 462 1.95 -9.90 15.33
CA LYS A 462 1.49 -10.21 13.97
C LYS A 462 1.46 -8.96 13.11
N ASN A 463 0.93 -7.86 13.65
CA ASN A 463 0.91 -6.55 13.01
C ASN A 463 2.31 -6.02 12.72
N SER A 464 3.23 -6.20 13.67
CA SER A 464 4.64 -5.82 13.53
C SER A 464 5.32 -6.56 12.37
N ILE A 465 5.13 -7.88 12.27
CA ILE A 465 5.67 -8.70 11.18
C ILE A 465 5.06 -8.32 9.84
N CYS A 466 3.75 -8.04 9.79
CA CYS A 466 3.11 -7.56 8.58
C CYS A 466 3.79 -6.29 8.02
N ARG A 467 4.06 -5.31 8.90
CA ARG A 467 4.70 -4.07 8.48
C ARG A 467 6.18 -4.29 8.18
N ALA A 468 6.87 -5.13 8.93
CA ALA A 468 8.27 -5.48 8.65
C ALA A 468 8.47 -6.04 7.24
N ILE A 469 7.57 -6.94 6.78
CA ILE A 469 7.68 -7.56 5.46
C ILE A 469 7.13 -6.70 4.32
N SER A 470 6.35 -5.65 4.60
CA SER A 470 5.58 -4.89 3.61
C SER A 470 6.42 -4.30 2.46
N GLY A 471 7.63 -3.83 2.76
CA GLY A 471 8.46 -3.04 1.84
C GLY A 471 8.05 -1.57 1.72
N GLY A 472 7.12 -1.11 2.57
CA GLY A 472 6.64 0.27 2.67
C GLY A 472 7.04 0.96 3.99
N PRO A 473 6.45 2.12 4.29
CA PRO A 473 6.67 2.83 5.55
C PRO A 473 6.12 2.04 6.75
N ILE A 474 6.72 2.26 7.91
CA ILE A 474 6.28 1.64 9.17
C ILE A 474 6.01 2.74 10.20
N TYR A 475 4.77 2.84 10.64
CA TYR A 475 4.35 3.80 11.64
C TYR A 475 3.18 3.26 12.50
N VAL A 476 3.19 3.62 13.76
CA VAL A 476 2.16 3.20 14.73
C VAL A 476 1.22 4.35 15.07
N SER A 477 0.07 4.05 15.66
CA SER A 477 -0.91 5.02 16.11
C SER A 477 -1.28 4.86 17.59
N ASP A 478 -0.30 4.42 18.39
CA ASP A 478 -0.50 4.19 19.83
C ASP A 478 -1.02 5.43 20.54
N LYS A 479 -1.99 5.25 21.44
CA LYS A 479 -2.45 6.28 22.36
C LYS A 479 -1.31 6.74 23.29
N ILE A 480 -1.45 7.95 23.85
CA ILE A 480 -0.50 8.48 24.82
C ILE A 480 -0.34 7.52 26.00
N GLY A 481 0.89 7.24 26.38
CA GLY A 481 1.25 6.33 27.47
C GLY A 481 1.26 4.85 27.11
N ARG A 482 0.74 4.45 25.93
CA ARG A 482 0.46 3.05 25.57
C ARG A 482 1.51 2.40 24.66
N THR A 483 2.53 3.13 24.19
CA THR A 483 3.56 2.55 23.33
C THR A 483 4.37 1.47 24.06
N ARG A 484 4.46 0.30 23.44
CA ARG A 484 5.25 -0.87 23.90
C ARG A 484 6.54 -0.95 23.09
N ALA A 485 7.64 -0.48 23.69
CA ALA A 485 8.95 -0.41 23.04
C ALA A 485 9.47 -1.78 22.56
N GLU A 486 9.16 -2.87 23.28
CA GLU A 486 9.57 -4.23 22.94
C GLU A 486 8.96 -4.76 21.64
N ILE A 487 7.81 -4.22 21.22
CA ILE A 487 7.17 -4.56 19.94
C ILE A 487 7.86 -3.85 18.77
N LEU A 488 8.41 -2.65 19.02
CA LEU A 488 9.03 -1.82 17.98
C LEU A 488 10.52 -2.13 17.79
N LYS A 489 11.21 -2.61 18.83
CA LYS A 489 12.65 -2.92 18.76
C LYS A 489 13.04 -3.84 17.60
N PRO A 490 12.30 -4.92 17.28
CA PRO A 490 12.68 -5.80 16.17
C PRO A 490 12.53 -5.19 14.77
N LEU A 491 11.90 -4.02 14.66
CA LEU A 491 11.62 -3.36 13.38
C LEU A 491 12.76 -2.46 12.88
N SER A 492 13.59 -1.93 13.79
CA SER A 492 14.57 -0.89 13.42
C SER A 492 15.91 -1.02 14.15
N LEU A 493 16.91 -0.39 13.59
CA LEU A 493 18.17 -0.10 14.25
C LEU A 493 17.98 0.92 15.38
N SER A 494 18.99 1.11 16.22
CA SER A 494 18.93 1.99 17.40
C SER A 494 18.61 3.46 17.07
N ASN A 495 18.93 3.90 15.84
CA ASN A 495 18.64 5.24 15.35
C ASN A 495 17.22 5.38 14.72
N GLY A 496 16.42 4.32 14.74
CA GLY A 496 15.08 4.30 14.17
C GLY A 496 15.01 3.90 12.69
N ARG A 497 16.14 3.65 12.03
CA ARG A 497 16.14 3.21 10.64
C ARG A 497 15.58 1.80 10.53
N ILE A 498 14.54 1.62 9.74
CA ILE A 498 13.94 0.31 9.45
C ILE A 498 14.81 -0.47 8.46
N LEU A 499 14.75 -1.80 8.55
CA LEU A 499 15.41 -2.69 7.59
C LEU A 499 14.38 -3.12 6.55
N ARG A 500 14.07 -2.22 5.62
CA ARG A 500 13.03 -2.39 4.62
C ARG A 500 13.39 -3.45 3.58
N PRO A 501 12.54 -4.47 3.31
CA PRO A 501 12.67 -5.36 2.16
C PRO A 501 12.57 -4.64 0.82
N ASP A 502 12.98 -5.31 -0.25
CA ASP A 502 13.23 -4.65 -1.55
C ASP A 502 11.97 -4.50 -2.42
N LEU A 503 11.00 -5.42 -2.25
CA LEU A 503 9.76 -5.44 -3.03
C LEU A 503 8.55 -5.04 -2.17
N CYS A 504 7.39 -4.89 -2.79
CA CYS A 504 6.13 -4.92 -2.06
C CYS A 504 5.77 -6.39 -1.78
N ALA A 505 5.55 -6.72 -0.50
CA ALA A 505 5.19 -8.07 -0.14
C ALA A 505 3.86 -8.49 -0.76
N SER A 506 3.78 -9.74 -1.18
CA SER A 506 2.59 -10.31 -1.81
C SER A 506 2.44 -11.79 -1.46
N PRO A 507 1.27 -12.41 -1.67
CA PRO A 507 1.10 -13.83 -1.43
C PRO A 507 2.07 -14.68 -2.24
N SER A 508 2.51 -15.83 -1.69
CA SER A 508 3.28 -16.81 -2.46
C SER A 508 2.46 -17.37 -3.63
N PRO A 509 3.09 -17.92 -4.69
CA PRO A 509 2.37 -18.40 -5.87
C PRO A 509 1.23 -19.38 -5.60
N ASP A 510 1.38 -20.28 -4.62
CA ASP A 510 0.38 -21.28 -4.24
C ASP A 510 -0.76 -20.72 -3.37
N CYS A 511 -0.65 -19.48 -2.89
CA CYS A 511 -1.71 -18.78 -2.16
C CYS A 511 -2.56 -17.84 -3.06
N LEU A 512 -2.21 -17.67 -4.35
CA LEU A 512 -2.79 -16.60 -5.17
C LEU A 512 -4.29 -16.76 -5.43
N THR A 513 -4.77 -17.98 -5.74
CA THR A 513 -6.16 -18.21 -6.17
C THR A 513 -7.06 -18.82 -5.10
N SER A 514 -6.55 -19.00 -3.88
CA SER A 514 -7.29 -19.62 -2.78
C SER A 514 -7.50 -18.62 -1.65
N ASN A 515 -8.76 -18.44 -1.23
CA ASN A 515 -9.05 -17.57 -0.09
C ASN A 515 -8.49 -18.18 1.22
N PRO A 516 -7.46 -17.59 1.83
CA PRO A 516 -6.79 -18.19 2.99
C PRO A 516 -7.65 -18.21 4.26
N THR A 517 -8.74 -17.41 4.33
CA THR A 517 -9.62 -17.40 5.51
C THR A 517 -10.54 -18.61 5.62
N VAL A 518 -10.63 -19.43 4.57
CA VAL A 518 -11.49 -20.62 4.49
C VAL A 518 -10.81 -21.84 3.86
N SER A 519 -9.56 -21.70 3.46
CA SER A 519 -8.83 -22.78 2.76
C SER A 519 -8.34 -23.90 3.68
N GLY A 520 -8.25 -23.67 4.98
CA GLY A 520 -7.63 -24.57 5.95
C GLY A 520 -6.11 -24.70 5.80
N LYS A 521 -5.48 -23.80 5.02
CA LYS A 521 -4.03 -23.78 4.75
C LYS A 521 -3.37 -22.57 5.37
N ILE A 522 -2.07 -22.69 5.63
CA ILE A 522 -1.25 -21.53 6.03
C ILE A 522 -1.29 -20.47 4.95
N PHE A 523 -1.33 -19.21 5.38
CA PHE A 523 -1.21 -18.06 4.49
C PHE A 523 0.22 -17.55 4.46
N LYS A 524 0.85 -17.60 3.28
CA LYS A 524 2.24 -17.24 3.05
C LYS A 524 2.34 -15.92 2.33
N ILE A 525 3.06 -14.98 2.92
CA ILE A 525 3.41 -13.68 2.33
C ILE A 525 4.93 -13.63 2.17
N GLN A 526 5.40 -13.28 0.99
CA GLN A 526 6.81 -13.30 0.64
C GLN A 526 7.34 -11.94 0.23
N ASN A 527 8.63 -11.73 0.46
CA ASN A 527 9.42 -10.61 -0.01
C ASN A 527 10.90 -11.05 -0.16
N VAL A 528 11.74 -10.15 -0.61
CA VAL A 528 13.19 -10.36 -0.67
C VAL A 528 13.94 -9.22 0.03
N ALA A 529 15.10 -9.54 0.55
CA ALA A 529 16.01 -8.62 1.19
C ALA A 529 17.43 -8.90 0.65
N ASP A 530 17.89 -8.09 -0.29
CA ASP A 530 19.07 -8.33 -1.12
C ASP A 530 18.95 -9.68 -1.86
N LYS A 531 19.71 -10.70 -1.49
CA LYS A 531 19.63 -12.05 -2.07
C LYS A 531 18.87 -13.06 -1.20
N ALA A 532 18.41 -12.64 -0.04
CA ALA A 532 17.69 -13.49 0.88
C ALA A 532 16.16 -13.41 0.64
N GLY A 533 15.49 -14.54 0.79
CA GLY A 533 14.03 -14.58 0.81
C GLY A 533 13.50 -14.38 2.21
N ILE A 534 12.43 -13.63 2.34
CA ILE A 534 11.69 -13.45 3.59
C ILE A 534 10.28 -13.99 3.41
N MET A 535 9.81 -14.79 4.36
CA MET A 535 8.46 -15.34 4.33
C MET A 535 7.81 -15.24 5.70
N ALA A 536 6.71 -14.50 5.78
CA ALA A 536 5.82 -14.50 6.93
C ALA A 536 4.68 -15.48 6.69
N VAL A 537 4.37 -16.29 7.70
CA VAL A 537 3.34 -17.32 7.63
C VAL A 537 2.30 -17.06 8.69
N PHE A 538 1.04 -16.94 8.28
CA PHE A 538 -0.07 -16.58 9.15
C PHE A 538 -1.15 -17.67 9.15
N ASN A 539 -1.81 -17.79 10.30
CA ASN A 539 -3.13 -18.40 10.38
C ASN A 539 -4.17 -17.27 10.35
N VAL A 540 -5.01 -17.26 9.33
CA VAL A 540 -6.12 -16.30 9.14
C VAL A 540 -7.45 -17.02 8.96
N ASP A 541 -7.54 -18.28 9.39
CA ASP A 541 -8.78 -19.06 9.37
C ASP A 541 -9.85 -18.38 10.21
N ARG A 542 -11.03 -18.12 9.62
CA ARG A 542 -12.10 -17.39 10.30
C ARG A 542 -12.72 -18.14 11.48
N GLU A 543 -12.66 -19.48 11.46
CA GLU A 543 -13.16 -20.35 12.52
C GLU A 543 -12.07 -20.66 13.57
N ASN A 544 -10.89 -20.05 13.41
CA ASN A 544 -9.72 -20.24 14.29
C ASN A 544 -9.24 -21.69 14.40
N HIS A 545 -9.41 -22.48 13.34
CA HIS A 545 -8.86 -23.84 13.29
C HIS A 545 -7.34 -23.81 13.11
N SER A 546 -6.70 -24.95 13.45
CA SER A 546 -5.32 -25.20 13.07
C SER A 546 -5.19 -25.28 11.53
N VAL A 547 -4.18 -24.63 10.99
CA VAL A 547 -3.85 -24.68 9.57
C VAL A 547 -2.47 -25.22 9.35
N SER A 548 -2.29 -25.98 8.28
CA SER A 548 -1.01 -26.60 7.94
C SER A 548 -0.67 -26.40 6.47
N GLY A 549 0.61 -26.55 6.15
CA GLY A 549 1.13 -26.50 4.79
C GLY A 549 2.64 -26.63 4.77
N THR A 550 3.23 -26.40 3.61
CA THR A 550 4.68 -26.44 3.43
C THR A 550 5.22 -25.07 3.06
N ILE A 551 6.47 -24.82 3.43
CA ILE A 551 7.24 -23.67 2.95
C ILE A 551 8.50 -24.14 2.25
N SER A 552 8.92 -23.39 1.24
CA SER A 552 10.06 -23.72 0.38
C SER A 552 10.71 -22.44 -0.16
N PRO A 553 12.02 -22.44 -0.49
CA PRO A 553 12.60 -21.34 -1.25
C PRO A 553 11.87 -21.01 -2.55
N LYS A 554 11.29 -22.02 -3.23
CA LYS A 554 10.51 -21.84 -4.48
C LYS A 554 9.24 -20.99 -4.31
N ASP A 555 8.74 -20.84 -3.08
CA ASP A 555 7.56 -20.02 -2.78
C ASP A 555 7.88 -18.52 -2.84
N ILE A 556 9.15 -18.18 -3.04
CA ILE A 556 9.66 -16.80 -3.19
C ILE A 556 10.19 -16.65 -4.63
N PRO A 557 9.39 -16.12 -5.57
CA PRO A 557 9.69 -16.11 -7.01
C PRO A 557 11.01 -15.44 -7.40
N ALA A 558 11.49 -14.51 -6.56
CA ALA A 558 12.72 -13.75 -6.83
C ALA A 558 14.02 -14.49 -6.45
N LEU A 559 13.93 -15.66 -5.81
CA LEU A 559 15.11 -16.47 -5.48
C LEU A 559 15.61 -17.25 -6.68
N GLU A 560 16.94 -17.55 -6.71
CA GLU A 560 17.57 -18.35 -7.75
C GLU A 560 17.07 -19.80 -7.71
N LYS A 561 16.60 -20.32 -8.86
CA LYS A 561 15.91 -21.64 -8.97
C LYS A 561 16.84 -22.86 -8.77
N SER A 562 18.15 -22.68 -8.74
CA SER A 562 19.14 -23.76 -8.61
C SER A 562 19.97 -23.71 -7.32
N GLY A 563 19.61 -22.85 -6.37
CA GLY A 563 20.38 -22.60 -5.16
C GLY A 563 20.12 -23.62 -4.05
N THR A 564 21.05 -23.67 -3.10
CA THR A 564 20.87 -24.24 -1.77
C THR A 564 20.74 -23.09 -0.78
N TYR A 565 19.77 -23.19 0.11
CA TYR A 565 19.40 -22.13 1.04
C TYR A 565 19.46 -22.64 2.48
N ALA A 566 20.09 -21.87 3.36
CA ALA A 566 19.86 -22.03 4.78
C ALA A 566 18.60 -21.28 5.18
N TYR A 567 17.75 -21.87 6.01
CA TYR A 567 16.61 -21.20 6.61
C TYR A 567 16.81 -20.96 8.10
N TYR A 568 16.18 -19.90 8.60
CA TYR A 568 16.11 -19.56 10.02
C TYR A 568 14.69 -19.07 10.34
N GLU A 569 14.08 -19.63 11.40
CA GLU A 569 12.77 -19.20 11.91
C GLU A 569 12.96 -18.32 13.15
N TYR A 570 12.40 -17.13 13.11
CA TYR A 570 12.65 -16.06 14.08
C TYR A 570 12.27 -16.42 15.53
N PHE A 571 11.11 -17.06 15.75
CA PHE A 571 10.59 -17.32 17.09
C PHE A 571 11.16 -18.58 17.72
N THR A 572 11.25 -19.65 16.98
CA THR A 572 11.73 -20.95 17.44
C THR A 572 13.23 -21.11 17.34
N LYS A 573 13.89 -20.22 16.58
CA LYS A 573 15.30 -20.29 16.19
C LYS A 573 15.65 -21.60 15.45
N SER A 574 14.65 -22.30 14.94
CA SER A 574 14.89 -23.48 14.12
C SER A 574 15.59 -23.08 12.82
N CYS A 575 16.56 -23.89 12.43
CA CYS A 575 17.33 -23.67 11.21
C CYS A 575 17.66 -24.98 10.50
N GLY A 576 17.95 -24.91 9.24
CA GLY A 576 18.33 -26.05 8.41
C GLY A 576 18.78 -25.58 7.03
N VAL A 577 19.03 -26.56 6.16
CA VAL A 577 19.45 -26.33 4.77
C VAL A 577 18.49 -27.03 3.83
N LEU A 578 18.06 -26.36 2.79
CA LEU A 578 17.13 -26.86 1.77
C LEU A 578 17.68 -26.56 0.38
N SER A 579 17.50 -27.47 -0.56
CA SER A 579 17.58 -27.12 -1.96
C SER A 579 16.36 -26.29 -2.37
N TYR A 580 16.41 -25.63 -3.52
CA TYR A 580 15.34 -24.75 -4.01
C TYR A 580 13.94 -25.41 -4.00
N ASN A 581 13.87 -26.71 -4.32
CA ASN A 581 12.60 -27.44 -4.44
C ASN A 581 12.19 -28.22 -3.15
N GLU A 582 13.08 -28.30 -2.17
CA GLU A 582 12.75 -28.93 -0.89
C GLU A 582 11.86 -28.04 -0.06
N SER A 583 11.08 -28.68 0.81
CA SER A 583 10.13 -27.98 1.70
C SER A 583 10.18 -28.54 3.10
N ILE A 584 9.71 -27.75 4.05
CA ILE A 584 9.46 -28.14 5.43
C ILE A 584 7.98 -27.92 5.77
N ASP A 585 7.45 -28.77 6.64
CA ASP A 585 6.08 -28.66 7.12
C ASP A 585 5.96 -27.56 8.19
N VAL A 586 4.88 -26.79 8.11
CA VAL A 586 4.53 -25.76 9.09
C VAL A 586 3.08 -25.94 9.51
N THR A 587 2.83 -25.91 10.80
CA THR A 587 1.49 -25.91 11.40
C THR A 587 1.36 -24.74 12.36
N LEU A 588 0.29 -23.98 12.21
CA LEU A 588 -0.10 -22.89 13.10
C LEU A 588 -1.42 -23.26 13.77
N GLU A 589 -1.38 -23.51 15.08
CA GLU A 589 -2.47 -24.11 15.85
C GLU A 589 -3.74 -23.25 15.91
N ASN A 590 -3.60 -21.94 15.85
CA ASN A 590 -4.69 -20.97 15.90
C ASN A 590 -4.26 -19.64 15.26
N ASN A 591 -5.19 -18.69 15.16
CA ASN A 591 -4.95 -17.41 14.51
C ASN A 591 -4.11 -16.40 15.32
N ASP A 592 -3.65 -16.75 16.53
CA ASP A 592 -2.63 -15.96 17.25
C ASP A 592 -1.20 -16.31 16.80
N LYS A 593 -1.03 -17.46 16.18
CA LYS A 593 0.28 -17.95 15.75
C LYS A 593 0.72 -17.31 14.44
N VAL A 594 2.01 -17.04 14.38
CA VAL A 594 2.71 -16.53 13.21
C VAL A 594 4.13 -17.11 13.19
N ALA A 595 4.70 -17.30 12.03
CA ALA A 595 6.11 -17.65 11.85
C ALA A 595 6.76 -16.70 10.84
N LEU A 596 8.06 -16.45 11.03
CA LEU A 596 8.85 -15.60 10.14
C LEU A 596 10.14 -16.31 9.76
N TYR A 597 10.23 -16.67 8.48
CA TYR A 597 11.37 -17.38 7.92
C TYR A 597 12.24 -16.47 7.06
N THR A 598 13.54 -16.64 7.22
CA THR A 598 14.55 -16.06 6.33
C THR A 598 15.26 -17.19 5.60
N PHE A 599 15.36 -17.10 4.27
CA PHE A 599 16.10 -18.04 3.42
C PHE A 599 17.32 -17.33 2.83
N VAL A 600 18.50 -17.76 3.22
CA VAL A 600 19.76 -17.15 2.77
C VAL A 600 20.51 -18.13 1.86
N PRO A 601 20.99 -17.70 0.67
CA PRO A 601 21.82 -18.56 -0.17
C PRO A 601 23.06 -19.04 0.59
N LEU A 602 23.31 -20.36 0.54
CA LEU A 602 24.48 -20.96 1.14
C LEU A 602 25.69 -20.76 0.25
N ASN A 603 26.72 -20.08 0.75
CA ASN A 603 27.96 -19.81 0.03
C ASN A 603 29.17 -20.39 0.80
N ASN A 604 29.90 -21.35 0.21
CA ASN A 604 31.07 -21.96 0.82
C ASN A 604 30.84 -22.37 2.30
N ASP A 605 29.75 -23.07 2.56
CA ASP A 605 29.28 -23.54 3.87
C ASP A 605 28.71 -22.47 4.82
N PHE A 606 28.66 -21.21 4.43
CA PHE A 606 28.13 -20.14 5.30
C PHE A 606 26.89 -19.47 4.72
N ALA A 607 25.93 -19.20 5.58
CA ALA A 607 24.78 -18.32 5.30
C ALA A 607 24.62 -17.32 6.46
N VAL A 608 24.83 -16.05 6.19
CA VAL A 608 24.76 -14.98 7.20
C VAL A 608 23.32 -14.54 7.38
N MET A 609 22.70 -14.84 8.54
CA MET A 609 21.35 -14.41 8.91
C MET A 609 21.32 -12.94 9.37
N GLY A 610 22.47 -12.36 9.65
CA GLY A 610 22.62 -10.99 10.14
C GLY A 610 22.15 -10.85 11.59
N ARG A 611 21.45 -9.78 11.92
CA ARG A 611 20.91 -9.45 13.26
C ARG A 611 19.61 -10.19 13.52
N THR A 612 19.65 -11.33 14.18
CA THR A 612 18.47 -12.18 14.42
C THR A 612 17.58 -11.72 15.59
N ASP A 613 17.95 -10.65 16.26
CA ASP A 613 17.04 -9.87 17.14
C ASP A 613 16.15 -8.90 16.37
N LEU A 614 16.36 -8.74 15.04
CA LEU A 614 15.55 -7.93 14.14
C LEU A 614 14.77 -8.83 13.16
N PHE A 615 13.53 -8.43 12.78
CA PHE A 615 12.70 -9.22 11.87
C PHE A 615 13.33 -9.40 10.48
N ILE A 616 13.96 -8.36 9.95
CA ILE A 616 14.62 -8.39 8.63
C ILE A 616 16.15 -8.31 8.83
N GLY A 617 16.66 -9.13 9.74
CA GLY A 617 18.03 -9.06 10.21
C GLY A 617 19.12 -9.19 9.15
N VAL A 618 18.84 -9.89 8.05
CA VAL A 618 19.76 -10.01 6.90
C VAL A 618 20.16 -8.67 6.30
N LYS A 619 19.27 -7.66 6.34
CA LYS A 619 19.55 -6.30 5.86
C LYS A 619 20.50 -5.52 6.77
N ALA A 620 20.81 -6.03 7.95
CA ALA A 620 21.85 -5.44 8.82
C ALA A 620 23.26 -5.83 8.39
N ALA A 621 23.43 -6.94 7.65
CA ALA A 621 24.72 -7.41 7.15
C ALA A 621 24.97 -6.99 5.70
N ALA A 622 26.23 -6.73 5.36
CA ALA A 622 26.66 -6.38 4.01
C ALA A 622 28.07 -6.92 3.72
N ASP A 623 28.54 -6.78 2.49
CA ASP A 623 29.90 -7.13 2.05
C ASP A 623 30.34 -8.55 2.41
N ILE A 624 29.39 -9.52 2.36
CA ILE A 624 29.63 -10.91 2.75
C ILE A 624 30.64 -11.56 1.81
N LYS A 625 31.75 -12.08 2.39
CA LYS A 625 32.84 -12.78 1.68
C LYS A 625 33.13 -14.10 2.37
N THR A 626 33.06 -15.18 1.61
CA THR A 626 33.33 -16.53 2.09
C THR A 626 34.45 -17.15 1.27
N ALA A 627 35.60 -17.45 1.87
CA ALA A 627 36.74 -18.10 1.22
C ALA A 627 37.57 -18.85 2.27
N ASP A 628 38.26 -19.90 1.85
CA ASP A 628 39.23 -20.64 2.65
C ASP A 628 38.74 -21.06 4.04
N GLY A 629 37.44 -21.37 4.09
CA GLY A 629 36.78 -21.78 5.32
C GLY A 629 36.48 -20.65 6.30
N LYS A 630 36.54 -19.41 5.88
CA LYS A 630 36.21 -18.19 6.65
C LYS A 630 35.02 -17.47 6.07
N CYS A 631 34.32 -16.75 6.93
CA CYS A 631 33.24 -15.84 6.56
C CYS A 631 33.53 -14.46 7.16
N ASN A 632 33.54 -13.43 6.33
CA ASN A 632 33.73 -12.03 6.72
C ASN A 632 32.54 -11.23 6.21
N PHE A 633 32.01 -10.32 7.02
CA PHE A 633 30.94 -9.41 6.62
C PHE A 633 30.95 -8.13 7.46
N THR A 634 30.27 -7.11 6.97
CA THR A 634 30.07 -5.87 7.71
C THR A 634 28.66 -5.81 8.31
N LEU A 635 28.49 -5.09 9.42
CA LEU A 635 27.20 -4.79 10.04
C LEU A 635 26.93 -3.28 10.00
N LYS A 636 25.67 -2.92 9.78
CA LYS A 636 25.20 -1.54 9.95
C LYS A 636 25.27 -1.11 11.42
N GLU A 637 25.03 -2.07 12.32
CA GLU A 637 25.07 -1.92 13.77
C GLU A 637 25.18 -3.30 14.40
N GLY A 638 26.02 -3.46 15.42
CA GLY A 638 26.16 -4.71 16.16
C GLY A 638 24.92 -5.06 17.01
N GLY A 639 24.90 -6.31 17.50
CA GLY A 639 23.81 -6.88 18.30
C GLY A 639 23.87 -8.39 18.28
N HIS A 640 22.75 -9.08 18.42
CA HIS A 640 22.69 -10.54 18.35
C HIS A 640 22.74 -11.01 16.90
N ILE A 641 23.81 -11.65 16.50
CA ILE A 641 24.03 -12.16 15.15
C ILE A 641 23.91 -13.67 15.07
N ALA A 642 23.45 -14.17 13.92
CA ALA A 642 23.49 -15.59 13.63
C ALA A 642 24.03 -15.88 12.23
N VAL A 643 24.73 -17.03 12.13
CA VAL A 643 25.22 -17.59 10.88
C VAL A 643 24.94 -19.08 10.86
N VAL A 644 24.36 -19.58 9.77
CA VAL A 644 24.25 -21.01 9.54
C VAL A 644 25.54 -21.49 8.88
N VAL A 645 26.19 -22.50 9.52
CA VAL A 645 27.43 -23.12 9.06
C VAL A 645 27.11 -24.57 8.68
N ALA A 646 27.05 -24.83 7.38
CA ALA A 646 26.70 -26.17 6.88
C ALA A 646 27.84 -27.19 7.12
N SER A 647 27.54 -28.47 6.86
CA SER A 647 28.52 -29.56 6.81
C SER A 647 29.33 -29.86 8.09
N ASN A 648 28.72 -29.73 9.28
CA ASN A 648 29.37 -30.04 10.58
C ASN A 648 30.73 -29.35 10.82
N LYS A 649 31.01 -28.27 10.11
CA LYS A 649 32.22 -27.47 10.27
C LYS A 649 32.18 -26.81 11.64
N LYS A 650 33.25 -27.05 12.42
CA LYS A 650 33.46 -26.36 13.70
C LYS A 650 34.13 -25.01 13.44
N VAL A 651 33.53 -23.97 13.96
CA VAL A 651 34.10 -22.62 14.00
C VAL A 651 35.04 -22.54 15.19
N SER A 652 36.22 -22.01 14.98
CA SER A 652 37.25 -21.88 16.01
C SER A 652 37.27 -20.51 16.68
N TYR A 653 36.78 -19.47 16.00
CA TYR A 653 36.70 -18.11 16.53
C TYR A 653 35.64 -17.28 15.86
N VAL A 654 35.15 -16.29 16.58
CA VAL A 654 34.38 -15.14 16.08
C VAL A 654 35.12 -13.89 16.55
N LYS A 655 35.34 -12.92 15.63
CA LYS A 655 35.89 -11.62 15.98
C LYS A 655 34.97 -10.50 15.51
N ALA A 656 34.82 -9.46 16.33
CA ALA A 656 34.16 -8.21 16.00
C ALA A 656 35.19 -7.08 16.10
N ASN A 657 35.33 -6.29 15.02
CA ASN A 657 36.39 -5.24 14.92
C ASN A 657 37.78 -5.74 15.33
N GLY A 658 38.15 -6.95 14.89
CA GLY A 658 39.43 -7.60 15.20
C GLY A 658 39.59 -8.18 16.61
N LYS A 659 38.61 -8.02 17.52
CA LYS A 659 38.61 -8.55 18.88
C LYS A 659 37.79 -9.83 18.96
N SER A 660 38.25 -10.83 19.69
CA SER A 660 37.50 -12.07 19.95
C SER A 660 36.18 -11.78 20.69
N VAL A 661 35.14 -12.47 20.27
CA VAL A 661 33.80 -12.41 20.85
C VAL A 661 33.42 -13.84 21.23
N ASP A 662 32.74 -13.99 22.37
CA ASP A 662 32.18 -15.26 22.79
C ASP A 662 31.05 -15.66 21.84
N PHE A 663 30.99 -16.91 21.47
CA PHE A 663 29.97 -17.46 20.58
C PHE A 663 29.51 -18.85 21.02
N VAL A 664 28.34 -19.23 20.57
CA VAL A 664 27.80 -20.57 20.77
C VAL A 664 27.54 -21.17 19.38
N GLN A 665 27.97 -22.40 19.18
CA GLN A 665 27.62 -23.17 17.98
C GLN A 665 26.83 -24.43 18.40
N ASN A 666 25.54 -24.44 18.05
CA ASN A 666 24.62 -25.55 18.27
C ASN A 666 24.33 -26.23 16.93
N GLY A 667 24.98 -27.38 16.66
CA GLY A 667 24.88 -28.01 15.34
C GLY A 667 25.39 -27.09 14.24
N ILE A 668 24.48 -26.69 13.33
CA ILE A 668 24.80 -25.79 12.21
C ILE A 668 24.56 -24.31 12.54
N LEU A 669 23.92 -23.96 13.66
CA LEU A 669 23.65 -22.59 14.05
C LEU A 669 24.78 -22.03 14.92
N LEU A 670 25.42 -20.97 14.48
CA LEU A 670 26.37 -20.16 15.23
C LEU A 670 25.66 -18.86 15.64
N GLU A 671 25.72 -18.52 16.92
CA GLU A 671 25.19 -17.28 17.49
C GLU A 671 26.27 -16.54 18.29
N ALA A 672 26.28 -15.22 18.22
CA ALA A 672 27.17 -14.37 19.02
C ALA A 672 26.51 -13.02 19.33
N ASP A 673 26.78 -12.50 20.53
CA ASP A 673 26.39 -11.14 20.90
C ASP A 673 27.55 -10.19 20.69
N THR A 674 27.33 -9.17 19.86
CA THR A 674 28.34 -8.16 19.54
C THR A 674 27.99 -6.81 20.15
N ASP A 675 28.99 -6.00 20.49
CA ASP A 675 28.76 -4.62 20.92
C ASP A 675 28.09 -3.83 19.80
N ILE A 676 27.24 -2.86 20.17
CA ILE A 676 26.50 -2.01 19.20
C ILE A 676 27.42 -1.30 18.20
N SER A 677 28.64 -1.00 18.60
CA SER A 677 29.68 -0.38 17.75
C SER A 677 30.39 -1.34 16.80
N ALA A 678 30.05 -2.65 16.84
CA ALA A 678 30.67 -3.63 15.95
C ALA A 678 30.22 -3.41 14.50
N THR A 679 31.20 -3.25 13.61
CA THR A 679 30.97 -3.03 12.18
C THR A 679 31.62 -4.08 11.29
N GLU A 680 32.63 -4.80 11.78
CA GLU A 680 33.35 -5.84 11.02
C GLU A 680 33.26 -7.16 11.78
N ILE A 681 32.82 -8.23 11.11
CA ILE A 681 32.75 -9.58 11.68
C ILE A 681 33.63 -10.53 10.87
N GLU A 682 34.47 -11.31 11.57
CA GLU A 682 35.29 -12.39 11.01
C GLU A 682 34.98 -13.69 11.74
N ILE A 683 34.69 -14.76 11.00
CA ILE A 683 34.38 -16.12 11.49
C ILE A 683 35.31 -17.10 10.79
N GLY A 684 35.97 -17.99 11.56
CA GLY A 684 36.87 -18.98 10.99
C GLY A 684 37.17 -20.22 11.83
#